data_50397bf4abaf10bca76e2907494e4fce
#
_entry.id   50397bf4abaf10bca76e2907494e4fce
#
_cell.length_a   1.000
_cell.length_b   1.000
_cell.length_c   1.000
_cell.angle_alpha   90.00
_cell.angle_beta   90.00
_cell.angle_gamma   90.00
#
_symmetry.space_group_name_H-M   'P 1'
#
loop_
_entity.id
_entity.type
_entity.pdbx_description
1 polymer ?
#
loop_
_entity_poly.entity_id
_entity_poly.type
_entity_poly.pdbx_seq_one_letter_code
_entity_poly.pdbx_strand_id
1 'polypeptide(L)'
;MSSVPKPDLAPEAEIVEEDEEQSLPLPEEQAGKLRFDEDEGSLAAGRAAILHYAKVAPSRPGVYRMLDGRGDVLYVGKAKNVKKRVAAYARPTGLDTRIERMIAATRTIEFVVTRTETEALLLEANLIKRLRPRFNVVLRDDKSFPYILITSDHWAPQILKHRGARTRPGHYYGPFASVWAVNRTINALQRAFLLRSCSDPFFEGRTRPCLLYQIKRCSAPCTREIDFPDYSGLVGEANDFLSGRSKKVKDQLADEMEKASVALDFERAAIYRDRLAALSAIQSHQGVNPRGVEEADVFAVYQQGGFSCVEVFFFRTGQNWGNRAYFPKADRSLSAEEVLSAFLAQFYDDRPPPRLILVSHAIADRALLAEALCTKVGHKIEIMQPLRGEKKDLVEHALANAREALGRKLAETSSQEKLLRQLADTFVLPKVPRRIEVYDNSHIQGSNAVGAMIVAGPEGFRKNQYRKFNIRSAELTPGDDFAMMREVLTRRFKRLLAEAPLKQGGDVAHPLLNGERGGVRRVDAGGESSDRGTPSLGALRTPTSPHRGEVNGGEASHDDSPWPDLLLIDGGQGQLTAAREVLAGLGIEVPVVAIAKGPDRDAGRETFFVPGRDSFKLPPRDPVLYFVERLRDEAHRFAIGSHRARRKRDLREAGLQEIAGIGPTRKRALLLHFGTLKTIERASLTDLMKVEGISAETARRIYAFFHDGAT
;
A
#
# COMPACT_ATOMS: atom_id res chain seq x y z
N MET A 1 -24.14 19.10 -32.16
CA MET A 1 -24.18 18.69 -30.73
C MET A 1 -23.26 17.51 -30.58
N SER A 2 -22.00 17.74 -30.24
CA SER A 2 -20.95 16.74 -30.14
C SER A 2 -20.88 16.26 -28.70
N SER A 3 -21.14 14.97 -28.51
CA SER A 3 -21.00 14.27 -27.24
C SER A 3 -19.53 13.96 -26.96
N VAL A 4 -19.01 14.53 -25.88
CA VAL A 4 -17.68 14.23 -25.33
C VAL A 4 -17.71 12.83 -24.73
N PRO A 5 -16.76 11.93 -25.04
CA PRO A 5 -16.69 10.61 -24.41
C PRO A 5 -16.22 10.70 -22.96
N LYS A 6 -16.93 10.01 -22.06
CA LYS A 6 -16.55 9.83 -20.66
C LYS A 6 -15.23 9.06 -20.54
N PRO A 7 -14.33 9.43 -19.63
CA PRO A 7 -13.09 8.70 -19.42
C PRO A 7 -13.36 7.33 -18.80
N ASP A 8 -12.74 6.30 -19.37
CA ASP A 8 -12.74 4.91 -18.87
C ASP A 8 -12.14 4.87 -17.45
N LEU A 9 -12.93 4.41 -16.50
CA LEU A 9 -12.51 4.13 -15.13
C LEU A 9 -11.51 2.96 -15.14
N ALA A 10 -10.33 3.19 -14.59
CA ALA A 10 -9.32 2.18 -14.36
C ALA A 10 -9.87 1.03 -13.49
N PRO A 11 -9.51 -0.25 -13.75
CA PRO A 11 -9.94 -1.37 -12.94
C PRO A 11 -9.42 -1.25 -11.52
N GLU A 12 -10.33 -1.38 -10.56
CA GLU A 12 -10.07 -1.34 -9.13
C GLU A 12 -9.09 -2.46 -8.73
N ALA A 13 -8.12 -2.11 -7.87
CA ALA A 13 -7.24 -3.08 -7.23
C ALA A 13 -8.09 -4.05 -6.39
N GLU A 14 -7.97 -5.34 -6.61
CA GLU A 14 -8.54 -6.38 -5.75
C GLU A 14 -8.03 -6.18 -4.32
N ILE A 15 -8.93 -5.79 -3.44
CA ILE A 15 -8.69 -5.76 -2.01
C ILE A 15 -8.86 -7.21 -1.54
N VAL A 16 -7.75 -7.83 -1.17
CA VAL A 16 -7.75 -9.14 -0.52
C VAL A 16 -8.50 -8.97 0.81
N GLU A 17 -9.61 -9.70 0.97
CA GLU A 17 -10.23 -9.88 2.28
C GLU A 17 -9.24 -10.70 3.10
N GLU A 18 -8.68 -10.11 4.16
CA GLU A 18 -7.97 -10.86 5.18
C GLU A 18 -9.00 -11.73 5.89
N ASP A 19 -9.11 -13.00 5.49
CA ASP A 19 -9.57 -14.05 6.36
C ASP A 19 -8.65 -14.07 7.58
N GLU A 20 -9.23 -14.24 8.77
CA GLU A 20 -8.51 -14.36 10.04
C GLU A 20 -7.51 -15.52 9.93
N GLU A 21 -6.32 -15.27 9.42
CA GLU A 21 -5.20 -16.19 9.59
C GLU A 21 -4.78 -16.13 11.05
N GLN A 22 -5.09 -17.21 11.76
CA GLN A 22 -4.52 -17.52 13.04
C GLN A 22 -3.01 -17.45 12.91
N SER A 23 -2.42 -16.45 13.56
CA SER A 23 -0.97 -16.37 13.74
C SER A 23 -0.52 -17.63 14.49
N LEU A 24 0.21 -18.50 13.80
CA LEU A 24 0.93 -19.60 14.40
C LEU A 24 1.88 -19.04 15.47
N PRO A 25 1.86 -19.58 16.70
CA PRO A 25 2.79 -19.15 17.73
C PRO A 25 4.22 -19.50 17.31
N LEU A 26 5.11 -18.50 17.35
CA LEU A 26 6.53 -18.70 17.19
C LEU A 26 7.06 -19.57 18.34
N PRO A 27 8.06 -20.46 18.12
CA PRO A 27 8.62 -21.28 19.19
C PRO A 27 9.16 -20.37 20.30
N GLU A 28 8.71 -20.60 21.53
CA GLU A 28 9.26 -19.96 22.72
C GLU A 28 10.69 -20.44 22.97
N GLU A 29 11.67 -19.67 22.50
CA GLU A 29 13.02 -19.79 23.01
C GLU A 29 13.10 -19.05 24.35
N GLN A 30 13.48 -19.79 25.39
CA GLN A 30 13.62 -19.33 26.76
C GLN A 30 14.69 -18.21 26.85
N ALA A 31 14.24 -16.95 26.74
CA ALA A 31 15.03 -15.80 27.15
C ALA A 31 14.68 -15.49 28.60
N GLY A 32 15.62 -15.72 29.51
CA GLY A 32 15.48 -15.35 30.91
C GLY A 32 15.15 -13.87 31.05
N LYS A 33 13.92 -13.56 31.44
CA LYS A 33 13.44 -12.19 31.69
C LYS A 33 14.06 -11.66 32.98
N LEU A 34 15.14 -10.89 32.84
CA LEU A 34 15.58 -9.98 33.92
C LEU A 34 14.77 -8.69 33.77
N ARG A 35 13.93 -8.37 34.75
CA ARG A 35 13.22 -7.09 34.87
C ARG A 35 14.21 -6.06 35.42
N PHE A 36 14.40 -4.97 34.72
CA PHE A 36 15.05 -3.77 35.23
C PHE A 36 13.97 -2.76 35.60
N ASP A 37 14.09 -2.18 36.81
CA ASP A 37 13.13 -1.22 37.33
C ASP A 37 13.12 0.10 36.54
N GLU A 38 11.98 0.76 36.62
CA GLU A 38 11.50 1.84 35.77
C GLU A 38 12.29 3.14 35.98
N ASP A 39 13.21 3.42 35.02
CA ASP A 39 13.58 4.76 34.64
C ASP A 39 13.40 4.87 33.11
N GLU A 40 12.18 5.21 32.68
CA GLU A 40 11.82 5.34 31.26
C GLU A 40 12.68 6.45 30.61
N GLY A 41 13.70 6.05 29.85
CA GLY A 41 14.46 6.97 28.99
C GLY A 41 15.87 7.31 29.46
N SER A 42 16.40 6.68 30.49
CA SER A 42 17.78 6.92 30.94
C SER A 42 18.80 6.27 29.99
N LEU A 43 19.72 7.08 29.43
CA LEU A 43 20.84 6.61 28.61
C LEU A 43 21.73 5.63 29.37
N ALA A 44 21.89 5.82 30.70
CA ALA A 44 22.65 4.94 31.57
C ALA A 44 22.00 3.56 31.69
N ALA A 45 20.69 3.48 31.87
CA ALA A 45 19.96 2.23 31.94
C ALA A 45 20.02 1.46 30.60
N GLY A 46 19.86 2.15 29.48
CA GLY A 46 20.00 1.55 28.14
C GLY A 46 21.40 1.01 27.87
N ARG A 47 22.46 1.74 28.28
CA ARG A 47 23.85 1.27 28.18
C ARG A 47 24.10 0.05 29.07
N ALA A 48 23.56 0.03 30.30
CA ALA A 48 23.66 -1.12 31.19
C ALA A 48 23.01 -2.37 30.59
N ALA A 49 21.82 -2.23 30.00
CA ALA A 49 21.16 -3.31 29.28
C ALA A 49 22.01 -3.82 28.11
N ILE A 50 22.53 -2.92 27.29
CA ILE A 50 23.40 -3.29 26.16
C ILE A 50 24.66 -4.00 26.60
N LEU A 51 25.32 -3.54 27.67
CA LEU A 51 26.50 -4.20 28.23
C LEU A 51 26.19 -5.60 28.75
N HIS A 52 25.03 -5.78 29.38
CA HIS A 52 24.59 -7.09 29.82
C HIS A 52 24.45 -8.07 28.64
N TYR A 53 23.70 -7.69 27.62
CA TYR A 53 23.49 -8.53 26.44
C TYR A 53 24.74 -8.72 25.58
N ALA A 54 25.67 -7.76 25.56
CA ALA A 54 26.94 -7.89 24.85
C ALA A 54 27.83 -9.01 25.43
N LYS A 55 27.68 -9.37 26.72
CA LYS A 55 28.45 -10.49 27.34
C LYS A 55 28.03 -11.83 26.76
N VAL A 56 26.72 -12.01 26.50
CA VAL A 56 26.11 -13.25 26.00
C VAL A 56 25.95 -13.27 24.46
N ALA A 57 26.20 -12.14 23.80
CA ALA A 57 26.07 -12.01 22.36
C ALA A 57 27.03 -12.95 21.60
N PRO A 58 26.59 -13.57 20.49
CA PRO A 58 27.42 -14.48 19.68
C PRO A 58 28.54 -13.74 18.95
N SER A 59 29.73 -14.36 18.89
CA SER A 59 30.89 -13.85 18.12
C SER A 59 30.88 -14.29 16.64
N ARG A 60 29.71 -14.50 16.08
CA ARG A 60 29.45 -14.99 14.70
C ARG A 60 28.65 -13.95 13.92
N PRO A 61 28.57 -14.08 12.58
CA PRO A 61 27.67 -13.29 11.77
C PRO A 61 26.20 -13.46 12.21
N GLY A 62 25.41 -12.42 12.12
CA GLY A 62 24.01 -12.48 12.52
C GLY A 62 23.32 -11.14 12.56
N VAL A 63 22.06 -11.19 12.97
CA VAL A 63 21.17 -10.03 13.14
C VAL A 63 20.84 -9.90 14.62
N TYR A 64 20.75 -8.66 15.10
CA TYR A 64 20.29 -8.33 16.44
C TYR A 64 19.10 -7.39 16.38
N ARG A 65 18.18 -7.53 17.32
CA ARG A 65 17.00 -6.69 17.50
C ARG A 65 17.07 -6.02 18.86
N MET A 66 16.93 -4.70 18.89
CA MET A 66 16.81 -3.93 20.14
C MET A 66 15.34 -3.65 20.40
N LEU A 67 14.86 -3.99 21.60
CA LEU A 67 13.48 -3.88 22.03
C LEU A 67 13.36 -2.92 23.22
N ASP A 68 12.21 -2.26 23.33
CA ASP A 68 11.85 -1.43 24.48
C ASP A 68 11.30 -2.26 25.66
N GLY A 69 10.84 -1.58 26.72
CA GLY A 69 10.26 -2.23 27.90
C GLY A 69 8.90 -2.92 27.64
N ARG A 70 8.25 -2.65 26.51
CA ARG A 70 6.99 -3.26 26.10
C ARG A 70 7.19 -4.45 25.17
N GLY A 71 8.42 -4.69 24.69
CA GLY A 71 8.75 -5.72 23.73
C GLY A 71 8.64 -5.26 22.28
N ASP A 72 8.42 -3.96 22.03
CA ASP A 72 8.37 -3.43 20.66
C ASP A 72 9.79 -3.30 20.08
N VAL A 73 9.96 -3.69 18.81
CA VAL A 73 11.27 -3.64 18.16
C VAL A 73 11.62 -2.21 17.76
N LEU A 74 12.65 -1.66 18.39
CA LEU A 74 13.17 -0.33 18.15
C LEU A 74 14.10 -0.27 16.94
N TYR A 75 14.96 -1.28 16.80
CA TYR A 75 16.01 -1.32 15.79
C TYR A 75 16.38 -2.75 15.43
N VAL A 76 16.67 -2.98 14.16
CA VAL A 76 17.24 -4.22 13.63
C VAL A 76 18.57 -3.88 12.98
N GLY A 77 19.63 -4.63 13.29
CA GLY A 77 20.96 -4.43 12.69
C GLY A 77 21.69 -5.72 12.42
N LYS A 78 22.46 -5.76 11.32
CA LYS A 78 23.37 -6.86 10.99
C LYS A 78 24.76 -6.66 11.54
N ALA A 79 25.49 -7.73 11.70
CA ALA A 79 26.92 -7.68 12.01
C ALA A 79 27.66 -8.92 11.52
N LYS A 80 28.92 -8.74 11.11
CA LYS A 80 29.88 -9.83 10.89
C LYS A 80 30.28 -10.52 12.20
N ASN A 81 30.25 -9.75 13.30
CA ASN A 81 30.43 -10.23 14.66
C ASN A 81 29.47 -9.48 15.57
N VAL A 82 28.39 -10.14 15.96
CA VAL A 82 27.30 -9.52 16.74
C VAL A 82 27.81 -9.00 18.07
N LYS A 83 28.63 -9.75 18.80
CA LYS A 83 29.22 -9.34 20.09
C LYS A 83 29.99 -8.04 19.99
N LYS A 84 30.90 -7.92 18.99
CA LYS A 84 31.69 -6.69 18.82
C LYS A 84 30.79 -5.49 18.44
N ARG A 85 29.79 -5.70 17.60
CA ARG A 85 28.88 -4.66 17.15
C ARG A 85 27.98 -4.15 18.26
N VAL A 86 27.38 -5.05 19.04
CA VAL A 86 26.50 -4.68 20.18
C VAL A 86 27.30 -3.97 21.26
N ALA A 87 28.51 -4.46 21.62
CA ALA A 87 29.38 -3.81 22.59
C ALA A 87 29.78 -2.38 22.16
N ALA A 88 29.86 -2.09 20.87
CA ALA A 88 30.20 -0.75 20.39
C ALA A 88 29.15 0.31 20.76
N TYR A 89 27.87 -0.05 20.89
CA TYR A 89 26.83 0.89 21.33
C TYR A 89 26.91 1.30 22.81
N ALA A 90 27.63 0.56 23.63
CA ALA A 90 27.82 0.90 25.02
C ALA A 90 28.94 1.93 25.26
N ARG A 91 29.70 2.30 24.23
CA ARG A 91 30.79 3.30 24.36
C ARG A 91 30.23 4.69 24.65
N PRO A 92 30.87 5.47 25.54
CA PRO A 92 30.33 6.75 26.03
C PRO A 92 30.45 7.93 25.04
N THR A 93 31.30 7.86 24.02
CA THR A 93 31.65 8.97 23.13
C THR A 93 31.45 8.66 21.66
N GLY A 94 31.12 9.67 20.86
CA GLY A 94 31.07 9.59 19.39
C GLY A 94 29.77 8.98 18.83
N LEU A 95 28.66 8.97 19.59
CA LEU A 95 27.37 8.49 19.13
C LEU A 95 26.52 9.66 18.63
N ASP A 96 25.81 9.44 17.52
CA ASP A 96 24.77 10.34 17.00
C ASP A 96 23.57 10.39 17.96
N THR A 97 22.93 11.54 18.08
CA THR A 97 21.75 11.78 18.94
C THR A 97 20.63 10.74 18.71
N ARG A 98 20.45 10.26 17.46
CA ARG A 98 19.53 9.18 17.13
C ARG A 98 19.89 7.87 17.82
N ILE A 99 21.17 7.51 17.78
CA ILE A 99 21.70 6.29 18.41
C ILE A 99 21.59 6.40 19.92
N GLU A 100 21.86 7.56 20.50
CA GLU A 100 21.67 7.79 21.95
C GLU A 100 20.22 7.61 22.38
N ARG A 101 19.25 8.14 21.60
CA ARG A 101 17.81 7.95 21.85
C ARG A 101 17.39 6.48 21.72
N MET A 102 17.94 5.76 20.75
CA MET A 102 17.71 4.32 20.58
C MET A 102 18.25 3.54 21.77
N ILE A 103 19.47 3.85 22.23
CA ILE A 103 20.10 3.24 23.40
C ILE A 103 19.27 3.50 24.65
N ALA A 104 18.88 4.76 24.91
CA ALA A 104 18.07 5.14 26.06
C ALA A 104 16.74 4.36 26.14
N ALA A 105 16.11 4.06 25.00
CA ALA A 105 14.88 3.30 24.92
C ALA A 105 15.09 1.77 25.00
N THR A 106 16.31 1.26 24.75
CA THR A 106 16.57 -0.19 24.68
C THR A 106 16.54 -0.83 26.08
N ARG A 107 15.80 -1.93 26.21
CA ARG A 107 15.74 -2.74 27.44
C ARG A 107 16.15 -4.19 27.22
N THR A 108 15.89 -4.74 26.02
CA THR A 108 16.20 -6.12 25.68
C THR A 108 16.86 -6.18 24.32
N ILE A 109 17.74 -7.17 24.10
CA ILE A 109 18.34 -7.44 22.80
C ILE A 109 18.20 -8.93 22.48
N GLU A 110 17.70 -9.23 21.31
CA GLU A 110 17.58 -10.57 20.78
C GLU A 110 18.57 -10.78 19.63
N PHE A 111 19.06 -12.03 19.48
CA PHE A 111 20.06 -12.37 18.49
C PHE A 111 19.60 -13.52 17.60
N VAL A 112 19.89 -13.40 16.31
CA VAL A 112 19.73 -14.48 15.33
C VAL A 112 21.09 -14.71 14.65
N VAL A 113 21.67 -15.89 14.83
CA VAL A 113 22.95 -16.24 14.19
C VAL A 113 22.70 -16.70 12.76
N THR A 114 23.54 -16.24 11.83
CA THR A 114 23.55 -16.66 10.44
C THR A 114 24.88 -17.37 10.10
N ARG A 115 24.93 -18.06 8.95
CA ARG A 115 26.17 -18.70 8.49
C ARG A 115 27.14 -17.68 7.89
N THR A 116 26.62 -16.69 7.17
CA THR A 116 27.38 -15.66 6.46
C THR A 116 26.87 -14.26 6.76
N GLU A 117 27.68 -13.26 6.48
CA GLU A 117 27.29 -11.85 6.56
C GLU A 117 26.23 -11.49 5.50
N THR A 118 26.29 -12.17 4.36
CA THR A 118 25.31 -12.06 3.26
C THR A 118 23.92 -12.49 3.72
N GLU A 119 23.82 -13.66 4.41
CA GLU A 119 22.55 -14.09 5.01
C GLU A 119 22.05 -13.10 6.07
N ALA A 120 22.98 -12.53 6.88
CA ALA A 120 22.61 -11.52 7.86
C ALA A 120 22.01 -10.27 7.20
N LEU A 121 22.56 -9.79 6.09
CA LEU A 121 22.03 -8.64 5.34
C LEU A 121 20.60 -8.89 4.81
N LEU A 122 20.38 -10.06 4.21
CA LEU A 122 19.07 -10.43 3.70
C LEU A 122 18.02 -10.57 4.82
N LEU A 123 18.41 -11.20 5.93
CA LEU A 123 17.56 -11.34 7.11
C LEU A 123 17.25 -9.98 7.76
N GLU A 124 18.22 -9.10 7.88
CA GLU A 124 18.04 -7.72 8.36
C GLU A 124 17.00 -6.98 7.53
N ALA A 125 17.14 -6.97 6.19
CA ALA A 125 16.23 -6.30 5.27
C ALA A 125 14.79 -6.83 5.41
N ASN A 126 14.63 -8.15 5.50
CA ASN A 126 13.34 -8.80 5.69
C ASN A 126 12.70 -8.44 7.04
N LEU A 127 13.47 -8.50 8.13
CA LEU A 127 12.98 -8.12 9.47
C LEU A 127 12.61 -6.65 9.56
N ILE A 128 13.37 -5.73 8.94
CA ILE A 128 13.03 -4.31 8.89
C ILE A 128 11.70 -4.10 8.16
N LYS A 129 11.51 -4.77 7.04
CA LYS A 129 10.27 -4.69 6.24
C LYS A 129 9.06 -5.20 7.03
N ARG A 130 9.21 -6.34 7.73
CA ARG A 130 8.15 -6.99 8.50
C ARG A 130 7.83 -6.25 9.80
N LEU A 131 8.84 -5.89 10.59
CA LEU A 131 8.69 -5.32 11.94
C LEU A 131 8.57 -3.80 11.93
N ARG A 132 9.03 -3.12 10.87
CA ARG A 132 8.98 -1.66 10.68
C ARG A 132 9.55 -0.86 11.88
N PRO A 133 10.75 -1.19 12.36
CA PRO A 133 11.29 -0.61 13.59
C PRO A 133 11.51 0.89 13.46
N ARG A 134 11.32 1.60 14.59
CA ARG A 134 11.29 3.07 14.62
C ARG A 134 12.59 3.72 14.17
N PHE A 135 13.73 3.12 14.50
CA PHE A 135 15.07 3.69 14.24
C PHE A 135 15.73 3.17 12.95
N ASN A 136 15.05 2.32 12.15
CA ASN A 136 15.53 1.92 10.83
C ASN A 136 14.91 2.75 9.71
N VAL A 137 15.57 2.75 8.56
CA VAL A 137 14.94 3.19 7.31
C VAL A 137 13.90 2.15 6.89
N VAL A 138 12.66 2.56 6.64
CA VAL A 138 11.57 1.66 6.27
C VAL A 138 10.99 2.06 4.92
N LEU A 139 10.97 1.11 3.98
CA LEU A 139 10.28 1.25 2.70
C LEU A 139 8.77 1.04 2.91
N ARG A 140 7.96 2.08 2.68
CA ARG A 140 6.50 2.07 2.96
C ARG A 140 5.62 1.52 1.84
N ASP A 141 6.14 1.33 0.63
CA ASP A 141 5.33 0.98 -0.53
C ASP A 141 5.49 -0.49 -0.92
N ASP A 142 4.56 -1.32 -0.47
CA ASP A 142 4.51 -2.78 -0.72
C ASP A 142 3.82 -3.16 -2.04
N LYS A 143 3.41 -2.20 -2.87
CA LYS A 143 2.72 -2.53 -4.11
C LYS A 143 3.67 -3.21 -5.09
N SER A 144 3.36 -4.46 -5.42
CA SER A 144 4.05 -5.19 -6.48
C SER A 144 3.95 -4.43 -7.81
N PHE A 145 5.04 -4.48 -8.59
CA PHE A 145 5.02 -3.90 -9.93
C PHE A 145 4.15 -4.72 -10.89
N PRO A 146 3.53 -4.09 -11.86
CA PRO A 146 2.91 -4.80 -12.95
C PRO A 146 3.97 -5.34 -13.92
N TYR A 147 3.69 -6.53 -14.48
CA TYR A 147 4.47 -7.24 -15.48
C TYR A 147 3.62 -7.52 -16.70
N ILE A 148 4.25 -7.75 -17.84
CA ILE A 148 3.64 -8.42 -18.99
C ILE A 148 3.96 -9.90 -18.84
N LEU A 149 2.94 -10.76 -18.90
CA LEU A 149 3.07 -12.21 -18.93
C LEU A 149 2.65 -12.71 -20.30
N ILE A 150 3.52 -13.50 -20.94
CA ILE A 150 3.18 -14.37 -22.07
C ILE A 150 3.13 -15.78 -21.49
N THR A 151 1.94 -16.38 -21.47
CA THR A 151 1.71 -17.69 -20.84
C THR A 151 2.33 -18.83 -21.64
N SER A 152 2.63 -19.95 -20.96
CA SER A 152 3.12 -21.18 -21.61
C SER A 152 2.28 -22.42 -21.26
N ASP A 153 1.16 -22.25 -20.59
CA ASP A 153 0.24 -23.30 -20.13
C ASP A 153 -0.85 -23.67 -21.14
N HIS A 154 -0.85 -23.05 -22.32
CA HIS A 154 -1.81 -23.30 -23.40
C HIS A 154 -1.10 -23.32 -24.76
N TRP A 155 -1.57 -24.11 -25.72
CA TRP A 155 -0.98 -24.20 -27.07
C TRP A 155 -0.97 -22.87 -27.82
N ALA A 156 -1.95 -22.00 -27.56
CA ALA A 156 -1.95 -20.61 -28.02
C ALA A 156 -1.68 -19.68 -26.81
N PRO A 157 -0.41 -19.29 -26.55
CA PRO A 157 -0.04 -18.41 -25.47
C PRO A 157 -0.83 -17.10 -25.43
N GLN A 158 -1.20 -16.66 -24.22
CA GLN A 158 -1.92 -15.42 -23.98
C GLN A 158 -0.96 -14.32 -23.53
N ILE A 159 -1.13 -13.11 -24.05
CA ILE A 159 -0.47 -11.92 -23.50
C ILE A 159 -1.41 -11.22 -22.52
N LEU A 160 -0.92 -10.99 -21.28
CA LEU A 160 -1.74 -10.34 -20.26
C LEU A 160 -0.88 -9.51 -19.27
N LYS A 161 -1.56 -8.61 -18.57
CA LYS A 161 -0.98 -7.91 -17.43
C LYS A 161 -1.02 -8.83 -16.21
N HIS A 162 0.12 -8.96 -15.54
CA HIS A 162 0.25 -9.71 -14.29
C HIS A 162 0.71 -8.80 -13.15
N ARG A 163 0.24 -9.09 -11.94
CA ARG A 163 0.68 -8.43 -10.71
C ARG A 163 0.63 -9.44 -9.55
N GLY A 164 1.60 -9.40 -8.65
CA GLY A 164 1.67 -10.32 -7.52
C GLY A 164 2.63 -11.49 -7.74
N ALA A 165 2.38 -12.61 -7.05
CA ALA A 165 3.22 -13.80 -7.13
C ALA A 165 3.22 -14.41 -8.54
N ARG A 166 4.37 -14.89 -9.00
CA ARG A 166 4.56 -15.47 -10.34
C ARG A 166 4.22 -16.97 -10.35
N THR A 167 2.96 -17.28 -10.11
CA THR A 167 2.49 -18.68 -10.00
C THR A 167 2.11 -19.32 -11.32
N ARG A 168 1.71 -18.51 -12.34
CA ARG A 168 1.29 -19.03 -13.64
C ARG A 168 2.51 -19.30 -14.52
N PRO A 169 2.61 -20.46 -15.19
CA PRO A 169 3.70 -20.75 -16.12
C PRO A 169 3.74 -19.75 -17.29
N GLY A 170 4.95 -19.26 -17.63
CA GLY A 170 5.15 -18.32 -18.74
C GLY A 170 6.34 -17.40 -18.55
N HIS A 171 6.50 -16.49 -19.50
CA HIS A 171 7.58 -15.50 -19.51
C HIS A 171 7.08 -14.16 -18.96
N TYR A 172 7.74 -13.70 -17.89
CA TYR A 172 7.40 -12.44 -17.20
C TYR A 172 8.38 -11.33 -17.59
N TYR A 173 7.86 -10.27 -18.18
CA TYR A 173 8.63 -9.10 -18.61
C TYR A 173 8.28 -7.90 -17.75
N GLY A 174 9.27 -7.26 -17.15
CA GLY A 174 9.10 -6.14 -16.21
C GLY A 174 10.31 -6.00 -15.29
N PRO A 175 10.19 -5.20 -14.23
CA PRO A 175 9.00 -4.48 -13.78
C PRO A 175 8.67 -3.23 -14.60
N PHE A 176 7.39 -2.92 -14.74
CA PHE A 176 6.94 -1.64 -15.29
C PHE A 176 6.58 -0.67 -14.17
N ALA A 177 6.89 0.62 -14.35
CA ALA A 177 6.62 1.64 -13.35
C ALA A 177 5.11 1.86 -13.10
N SER A 178 4.28 1.69 -14.12
CA SER A 178 2.84 1.92 -14.02
C SER A 178 2.00 0.94 -14.81
N VAL A 179 0.73 0.76 -14.39
CA VAL A 179 -0.27 -0.05 -15.11
C VAL A 179 -0.57 0.53 -16.49
N TRP A 180 -0.55 1.85 -16.63
CA TRP A 180 -0.76 2.52 -17.91
C TRP A 180 0.32 2.15 -18.92
N ALA A 181 1.60 2.14 -18.50
CA ALA A 181 2.72 1.73 -19.35
C ALA A 181 2.56 0.29 -19.84
N VAL A 182 2.18 -0.65 -18.95
CA VAL A 182 1.90 -2.05 -19.34
C VAL A 182 0.79 -2.15 -20.36
N ASN A 183 -0.35 -1.51 -20.10
CA ASN A 183 -1.50 -1.58 -21.02
C ASN A 183 -1.16 -1.01 -22.40
N ARG A 184 -0.42 0.11 -22.44
CA ARG A 184 0.06 0.73 -23.67
C ARG A 184 0.98 -0.21 -24.45
N THR A 185 1.95 -0.83 -23.75
CA THR A 185 2.88 -1.80 -24.35
C THR A 185 2.13 -3.04 -24.87
N ILE A 186 1.21 -3.61 -24.09
CA ILE A 186 0.37 -4.73 -24.55
C ILE A 186 -0.42 -4.37 -25.79
N ASN A 187 -1.04 -3.20 -25.84
CA ASN A 187 -1.79 -2.74 -27.02
C ASN A 187 -0.90 -2.62 -28.29
N ALA A 188 0.34 -2.17 -28.12
CA ALA A 188 1.28 -2.07 -29.24
C ALA A 188 1.79 -3.44 -29.67
N LEU A 189 2.09 -4.35 -28.72
CA LEU A 189 2.48 -5.72 -28.99
C LEU A 189 1.36 -6.52 -29.69
N GLN A 190 0.11 -6.28 -29.32
CA GLN A 190 -1.03 -6.89 -30.02
C GLN A 190 -1.15 -6.43 -31.47
N ARG A 191 -0.82 -5.16 -31.77
CA ARG A 191 -0.78 -4.68 -33.18
C ARG A 191 0.39 -5.25 -33.96
N ALA A 192 1.54 -5.44 -33.28
CA ALA A 192 2.74 -5.94 -33.94
C ALA A 192 2.74 -7.46 -34.14
N PHE A 193 2.30 -8.21 -33.12
CA PHE A 193 2.42 -9.67 -33.09
C PHE A 193 1.07 -10.42 -33.05
N LEU A 194 -0.04 -9.70 -33.06
CA LEU A 194 -1.42 -10.25 -33.16
C LEU A 194 -1.73 -11.32 -32.09
N LEU A 195 -1.16 -11.22 -30.90
CA LEU A 195 -1.31 -12.17 -29.82
C LEU A 195 -2.69 -12.05 -29.14
N ARG A 196 -3.29 -13.19 -28.77
CA ARG A 196 -4.53 -13.20 -28.00
C ARG A 196 -4.34 -12.63 -26.58
N SER A 197 -5.36 -11.91 -26.08
CA SER A 197 -5.45 -11.46 -24.69
C SER A 197 -6.65 -12.04 -23.93
N CYS A 198 -7.49 -12.85 -24.61
CA CYS A 198 -8.67 -13.48 -24.02
C CYS A 198 -8.29 -14.64 -23.10
N SER A 199 -9.11 -14.88 -22.07
CA SER A 199 -8.98 -16.03 -21.16
C SER A 199 -9.25 -17.36 -21.86
N ASP A 200 -8.72 -18.46 -21.34
CA ASP A 200 -8.85 -19.79 -21.93
C ASP A 200 -10.32 -20.24 -22.06
N PRO A 201 -11.23 -20.04 -21.06
CA PRO A 201 -12.65 -20.35 -21.24
C PRO A 201 -13.33 -19.53 -22.35
N PHE A 202 -12.89 -18.30 -22.56
CA PHE A 202 -13.40 -17.47 -23.64
C PHE A 202 -12.87 -17.92 -25.01
N PHE A 203 -11.63 -18.40 -25.05
CA PHE A 203 -11.00 -18.95 -26.24
C PHE A 203 -11.70 -20.23 -26.70
N GLU A 204 -11.92 -21.18 -25.79
CA GLU A 204 -12.54 -22.49 -26.08
C GLU A 204 -13.99 -22.39 -26.52
N GLY A 205 -14.74 -21.40 -25.99
CA GLY A 205 -16.15 -21.20 -26.33
C GLY A 205 -16.41 -20.42 -27.64
N ARG A 206 -15.38 -20.15 -28.48
CA ARG A 206 -15.54 -19.36 -29.70
C ARG A 206 -15.84 -20.21 -30.93
N THR A 207 -16.86 -19.78 -31.65
CA THR A 207 -17.25 -20.37 -32.95
C THR A 207 -17.00 -19.43 -34.14
N ARG A 208 -16.70 -18.16 -33.88
CA ARG A 208 -16.39 -17.12 -34.89
C ARG A 208 -15.32 -16.16 -34.36
N PRO A 209 -14.50 -15.52 -35.24
CA PRO A 209 -13.51 -14.50 -34.83
C PRO A 209 -14.17 -13.35 -34.07
N CYS A 210 -13.47 -12.83 -33.06
CA CYS A 210 -13.95 -11.71 -32.24
C CYS A 210 -13.54 -10.36 -32.85
N LEU A 211 -14.00 -9.27 -32.23
CA LEU A 211 -13.68 -7.91 -32.64
C LEU A 211 -12.14 -7.66 -32.73
N LEU A 212 -11.33 -8.26 -31.83
CA LEU A 212 -9.87 -8.08 -31.88
C LEU A 212 -9.24 -8.59 -33.18
N TYR A 213 -9.79 -9.63 -33.80
CA TYR A 213 -9.39 -10.08 -35.12
C TYR A 213 -9.75 -9.05 -36.17
N GLN A 214 -10.99 -8.57 -36.19
CA GLN A 214 -11.48 -7.59 -37.17
C GLN A 214 -10.65 -6.29 -37.14
N ILE A 215 -10.25 -5.84 -35.95
CA ILE A 215 -9.40 -4.63 -35.78
C ILE A 215 -7.90 -4.91 -35.84
N LYS A 216 -7.48 -6.09 -36.32
CA LYS A 216 -6.09 -6.52 -36.51
C LYS A 216 -5.25 -6.40 -35.22
N ARG A 217 -5.78 -6.94 -34.11
CA ARG A 217 -5.09 -7.04 -32.82
C ARG A 217 -4.93 -8.46 -32.30
N CYS A 218 -5.49 -9.42 -33.01
CA CYS A 218 -5.38 -10.85 -32.72
C CYS A 218 -5.47 -11.62 -34.01
N SER A 219 -4.71 -12.68 -34.17
CA SER A 219 -4.73 -13.58 -35.33
C SER A 219 -5.82 -14.65 -35.27
N ALA A 220 -6.71 -14.61 -34.24
CA ALA A 220 -7.82 -15.52 -34.03
C ALA A 220 -7.46 -17.02 -34.03
N PRO A 221 -6.48 -17.47 -33.24
CA PRO A 221 -6.16 -18.90 -33.14
C PRO A 221 -7.33 -19.73 -32.58
N CYS A 222 -8.28 -19.09 -31.87
CA CYS A 222 -9.47 -19.76 -31.34
C CYS A 222 -10.42 -20.30 -32.41
N THR A 223 -10.44 -19.74 -33.63
CA THR A 223 -11.25 -20.16 -34.78
C THR A 223 -10.40 -20.72 -35.93
N ARG A 224 -9.09 -20.98 -35.65
CA ARG A 224 -8.14 -21.52 -36.61
C ARG A 224 -7.91 -20.66 -37.85
N GLU A 225 -8.03 -19.32 -37.72
CA GLU A 225 -7.62 -18.36 -38.76
C GLU A 225 -6.11 -18.31 -38.95
N ILE A 226 -5.34 -18.83 -37.99
CA ILE A 226 -3.90 -19.04 -38.00
C ILE A 226 -3.60 -20.44 -37.47
N ASP A 227 -2.61 -21.12 -38.02
CA ASP A 227 -2.18 -22.42 -37.55
C ASP A 227 -1.21 -22.32 -36.35
N PHE A 228 -0.88 -23.47 -35.77
CA PHE A 228 -0.01 -23.51 -34.58
C PHE A 228 1.43 -23.04 -34.87
N PRO A 229 2.12 -23.50 -35.97
CA PRO A 229 3.47 -23.06 -36.27
C PRO A 229 3.57 -21.54 -36.44
N ASP A 230 2.65 -20.94 -37.19
CA ASP A 230 2.64 -19.51 -37.47
C ASP A 230 2.34 -18.70 -36.19
N TYR A 231 1.38 -19.14 -35.37
CA TYR A 231 1.10 -18.47 -34.09
C TYR A 231 2.28 -18.59 -33.12
N SER A 232 2.94 -19.74 -33.07
CA SER A 232 4.15 -19.95 -32.28
C SER A 232 5.31 -19.04 -32.74
N GLY A 233 5.42 -18.81 -34.05
CA GLY A 233 6.36 -17.84 -34.63
C GLY A 233 6.13 -16.42 -34.11
N LEU A 234 4.86 -15.96 -34.15
CA LEU A 234 4.48 -14.64 -33.60
C LEU A 234 4.78 -14.50 -32.10
N VAL A 235 4.56 -15.57 -31.31
CA VAL A 235 4.89 -15.62 -29.88
C VAL A 235 6.42 -15.56 -29.69
N GLY A 236 7.19 -16.26 -30.52
CA GLY A 236 8.64 -16.24 -30.54
C GLY A 236 9.20 -14.82 -30.81
N GLU A 237 8.69 -14.15 -31.83
CA GLU A 237 9.05 -12.77 -32.16
C GLU A 237 8.74 -11.78 -31.00
N ALA A 238 7.59 -11.94 -30.35
CA ALA A 238 7.22 -11.12 -29.21
C ALA A 238 8.13 -11.37 -27.99
N ASN A 239 8.50 -12.62 -27.72
CA ASN A 239 9.47 -12.98 -26.69
C ASN A 239 10.86 -12.41 -27.01
N ASP A 240 11.31 -12.48 -28.28
CA ASP A 240 12.58 -11.92 -28.73
C ASP A 240 12.60 -10.39 -28.56
N PHE A 241 11.52 -9.72 -28.96
CA PHE A 241 11.39 -8.28 -28.78
C PHE A 241 11.44 -7.87 -27.29
N LEU A 242 10.68 -8.53 -26.43
CA LEU A 242 10.62 -8.24 -25.00
C LEU A 242 11.90 -8.65 -24.24
N SER A 243 12.68 -9.59 -24.79
CA SER A 243 13.97 -10.03 -24.23
C SER A 243 15.17 -9.19 -24.67
N GLY A 244 14.97 -8.08 -25.41
CA GLY A 244 16.06 -7.18 -25.82
C GLY A 244 16.52 -7.32 -27.26
N ARG A 245 16.08 -8.36 -27.97
CA ARG A 245 16.43 -8.59 -29.38
C ARG A 245 15.58 -7.76 -30.36
N SER A 246 15.15 -6.59 -29.91
CA SER A 246 14.21 -5.71 -30.66
C SER A 246 14.73 -5.29 -32.02
N LYS A 247 16.08 -5.07 -32.17
CA LYS A 247 16.70 -4.73 -33.46
C LYS A 247 16.56 -5.88 -34.44
N LYS A 248 16.91 -7.11 -34.04
CA LYS A 248 16.78 -8.32 -34.85
C LYS A 248 15.36 -8.51 -35.40
N VAL A 249 14.34 -8.38 -34.51
CA VAL A 249 12.95 -8.50 -34.90
C VAL A 249 12.53 -7.44 -35.89
N LYS A 250 12.98 -6.19 -35.74
CA LYS A 250 12.70 -5.12 -36.69
C LYS A 250 13.37 -5.32 -38.04
N ASP A 251 14.65 -5.72 -38.02
CA ASP A 251 15.40 -6.00 -39.27
C ASP A 251 14.70 -7.13 -40.05
N GLN A 252 14.26 -8.21 -39.36
CA GLN A 252 13.51 -9.30 -39.99
C GLN A 252 12.17 -8.82 -40.59
N LEU A 253 11.41 -8.00 -39.86
CA LEU A 253 10.14 -7.46 -40.38
C LEU A 253 10.37 -6.49 -41.56
N ALA A 254 11.47 -5.75 -41.58
CA ALA A 254 11.85 -4.88 -42.71
C ALA A 254 12.21 -5.71 -43.94
N ASP A 255 12.99 -6.77 -43.78
CA ASP A 255 13.35 -7.70 -44.86
C ASP A 255 12.09 -8.38 -45.47
N GLU A 256 11.15 -8.81 -44.62
CA GLU A 256 9.90 -9.42 -45.09
C GLU A 256 9.00 -8.39 -45.80
N MET A 257 8.98 -7.15 -45.33
CA MET A 257 8.29 -6.04 -46.01
C MET A 257 8.86 -5.79 -47.41
N GLU A 258 10.20 -5.76 -47.52
CA GLU A 258 10.86 -5.55 -48.78
C GLU A 258 10.64 -6.72 -49.77
N LYS A 259 10.75 -7.97 -49.31
CA LYS A 259 10.41 -9.17 -50.10
C LYS A 259 9.00 -9.12 -50.64
N ALA A 260 8.00 -8.79 -49.80
CA ALA A 260 6.62 -8.67 -50.21
C ALA A 260 6.43 -7.53 -51.24
N SER A 261 7.15 -6.41 -51.07
CA SER A 261 7.11 -5.28 -51.98
C SER A 261 7.70 -5.65 -53.36
N VAL A 262 8.84 -6.36 -53.40
CA VAL A 262 9.47 -6.84 -54.64
C VAL A 262 8.58 -7.87 -55.35
N ALA A 263 7.86 -8.70 -54.59
CA ALA A 263 6.85 -9.65 -55.12
C ALA A 263 5.53 -8.98 -55.54
N LEU A 264 5.40 -7.65 -55.46
CA LEU A 264 4.20 -6.85 -55.73
C LEU A 264 3.00 -7.22 -54.82
N ASP A 265 3.24 -7.89 -53.67
CA ASP A 265 2.26 -8.18 -52.68
C ASP A 265 2.16 -6.99 -51.67
N PHE A 266 1.50 -5.94 -52.16
CA PHE A 266 1.41 -4.67 -51.41
C PHE A 266 0.56 -4.81 -50.11
N GLU A 267 -0.35 -5.77 -50.05
CA GLU A 267 -1.14 -6.01 -48.83
C GLU A 267 -0.27 -6.59 -47.70
N ARG A 268 0.56 -7.57 -48.00
CA ARG A 268 1.55 -8.12 -47.04
C ARG A 268 2.59 -7.09 -46.68
N ALA A 269 3.12 -6.31 -47.63
CA ALA A 269 4.05 -5.24 -47.36
C ALA A 269 3.46 -4.20 -46.40
N ALA A 270 2.19 -3.83 -46.56
CA ALA A 270 1.48 -2.91 -45.67
C ALA A 270 1.31 -3.48 -44.26
N ILE A 271 1.05 -4.78 -44.12
CA ILE A 271 0.97 -5.45 -42.81
C ILE A 271 2.32 -5.35 -42.08
N TYR A 272 3.43 -5.66 -42.72
CA TYR A 272 4.76 -5.55 -42.12
C TYR A 272 5.13 -4.12 -41.77
N ARG A 273 4.81 -3.14 -42.63
CA ARG A 273 4.98 -1.71 -42.35
C ARG A 273 4.22 -1.30 -41.07
N ASP A 274 2.96 -1.70 -40.94
CA ASP A 274 2.12 -1.34 -39.79
C ASP A 274 2.62 -2.00 -38.50
N ARG A 275 3.15 -3.23 -38.58
CA ARG A 275 3.82 -3.91 -37.48
C ARG A 275 5.10 -3.16 -37.04
N LEU A 276 5.93 -2.73 -37.97
CA LEU A 276 7.13 -1.91 -37.71
C LEU A 276 6.77 -0.57 -37.08
N ALA A 277 5.72 0.10 -37.59
CA ALA A 277 5.23 1.34 -37.03
C ALA A 277 4.75 1.16 -35.57
N ALA A 278 4.02 0.07 -35.26
CA ALA A 278 3.58 -0.24 -33.92
C ALA A 278 4.75 -0.46 -32.95
N LEU A 279 5.80 -1.19 -33.38
CA LEU A 279 7.02 -1.39 -32.56
C LEU A 279 7.82 -0.10 -32.38
N SER A 280 7.89 0.73 -33.40
CA SER A 280 8.59 2.01 -33.33
C SER A 280 7.87 3.00 -32.42
N ALA A 281 6.55 2.97 -32.36
CA ALA A 281 5.76 3.78 -31.43
C ALA A 281 5.99 3.43 -29.95
N ILE A 282 6.37 2.20 -29.63
CA ILE A 282 6.80 1.84 -28.26
C ILE A 282 8.08 2.60 -27.89
N GLN A 283 8.99 2.76 -28.85
CA GLN A 283 10.31 3.35 -28.64
C GLN A 283 10.35 4.89 -28.68
N SER A 284 9.48 5.51 -29.49
CA SER A 284 9.55 6.96 -29.77
C SER A 284 9.10 7.89 -28.64
N HIS A 285 8.37 7.37 -27.64
CA HIS A 285 7.80 8.18 -26.55
C HIS A 285 8.67 8.24 -25.29
N GLN A 286 9.88 7.71 -25.33
CA GLN A 286 10.78 7.67 -24.17
C GLN A 286 12.04 8.46 -24.52
N GLY A 287 12.07 9.72 -24.08
CA GLY A 287 13.07 10.74 -24.51
C GLY A 287 14.52 10.50 -24.10
N VAL A 288 14.86 9.43 -23.39
CA VAL A 288 16.25 9.11 -22.99
C VAL A 288 16.45 7.60 -23.13
N ASN A 289 16.95 7.19 -24.28
CA ASN A 289 17.40 5.81 -24.52
C ASN A 289 18.94 5.81 -24.58
N PRO A 290 19.64 5.34 -23.52
CA PRO A 290 21.08 5.32 -23.49
C PRO A 290 21.65 4.30 -24.48
N ARG A 291 22.68 4.69 -25.23
CA ARG A 291 23.46 3.78 -26.04
C ARG A 291 24.38 2.99 -25.11
N GLY A 292 24.26 1.68 -25.02
CA GLY A 292 25.15 0.84 -24.21
C GLY A 292 24.64 0.45 -22.82
N VAL A 293 23.38 0.74 -22.49
CA VAL A 293 22.70 0.20 -21.30
C VAL A 293 21.50 -0.62 -21.74
N GLU A 294 21.66 -1.93 -21.86
CA GLU A 294 20.57 -2.84 -22.26
C GLU A 294 19.59 -3.08 -21.12
N GLU A 295 20.12 -3.34 -19.92
CA GLU A 295 19.32 -3.61 -18.72
C GLU A 295 19.98 -2.96 -17.51
N ALA A 296 19.26 -2.05 -16.83
CA ALA A 296 19.70 -1.40 -15.60
C ALA A 296 18.53 -0.88 -14.77
N ASP A 297 18.73 -0.80 -13.47
CA ASP A 297 17.92 0.03 -12.57
C ASP A 297 18.79 1.20 -12.09
N VAL A 298 18.24 2.43 -12.15
CA VAL A 298 18.93 3.65 -11.74
C VAL A 298 18.25 4.20 -10.49
N PHE A 299 19.01 4.35 -9.42
CA PHE A 299 18.53 4.87 -8.15
C PHE A 299 19.19 6.20 -7.83
N ALA A 300 18.37 7.20 -7.58
CA ALA A 300 18.84 8.50 -7.11
C ALA A 300 18.09 8.92 -5.84
N VAL A 301 18.83 9.31 -4.81
CA VAL A 301 18.27 9.81 -3.57
C VAL A 301 18.49 11.32 -3.47
N TYR A 302 17.45 12.03 -3.06
CA TYR A 302 17.50 13.45 -2.73
C TYR A 302 16.85 13.69 -1.37
N GLN A 303 17.50 14.55 -0.56
CA GLN A 303 17.04 14.88 0.80
C GLN A 303 16.83 16.39 0.94
N GLN A 304 15.74 16.77 1.61
CA GLN A 304 15.44 18.16 1.95
C GLN A 304 14.51 18.21 3.18
N GLY A 305 14.81 19.09 4.13
CA GLY A 305 13.98 19.31 5.31
C GLY A 305 13.74 18.06 6.17
N GLY A 306 14.69 17.11 6.18
CA GLY A 306 14.58 15.84 6.90
C GLY A 306 13.70 14.78 6.22
N PHE A 307 13.30 15.03 4.98
CA PHE A 307 12.58 14.06 4.14
C PHE A 307 13.48 13.55 3.03
N SER A 308 13.27 12.30 2.65
CA SER A 308 14.04 11.65 1.58
C SER A 308 13.11 11.20 0.46
N CYS A 309 13.56 11.36 -0.79
CA CYS A 309 12.95 10.77 -1.97
C CYS A 309 13.98 9.90 -2.69
N VAL A 310 13.63 8.66 -2.98
CA VAL A 310 14.42 7.78 -3.86
C VAL A 310 13.64 7.61 -5.15
N GLU A 311 14.21 8.09 -6.25
CA GLU A 311 13.67 7.90 -7.60
C GLU A 311 14.33 6.67 -8.22
N VAL A 312 13.52 5.82 -8.84
CA VAL A 312 13.97 4.59 -9.51
C VAL A 312 13.55 4.64 -10.97
N PHE A 313 14.49 4.50 -11.89
CA PHE A 313 14.24 4.32 -13.33
C PHE A 313 14.52 2.88 -13.72
N PHE A 314 13.67 2.31 -14.55
CA PHE A 314 13.78 0.93 -15.04
C PHE A 314 14.18 0.94 -16.51
N PHE A 315 15.41 0.53 -16.80
CA PHE A 315 15.87 0.32 -18.17
C PHE A 315 15.84 -1.16 -18.51
N ARG A 316 15.13 -1.53 -19.58
CA ARG A 316 15.07 -2.87 -20.13
C ARG A 316 15.12 -2.77 -21.64
N THR A 317 15.90 -3.66 -22.26
CA THR A 317 16.05 -3.68 -23.73
C THR A 317 16.55 -2.36 -24.33
N GLY A 318 17.41 -1.65 -23.60
CA GLY A 318 17.91 -0.33 -24.01
C GLY A 318 16.87 0.80 -23.92
N GLN A 319 15.74 0.58 -23.25
CA GLN A 319 14.63 1.53 -23.15
C GLN A 319 14.24 1.81 -21.70
N ASN A 320 13.81 3.04 -21.45
CA ASN A 320 13.23 3.41 -20.16
C ASN A 320 11.79 2.89 -20.04
N TRP A 321 11.55 1.88 -19.20
CA TRP A 321 10.21 1.34 -18.93
C TRP A 321 9.44 2.11 -17.84
N GLY A 322 9.90 3.31 -17.54
CA GLY A 322 9.29 4.23 -16.61
C GLY A 322 10.09 4.42 -15.33
N ASN A 323 9.60 5.33 -14.51
CA ASN A 323 10.23 5.72 -13.25
C ASN A 323 9.21 5.80 -12.12
N ARG A 324 9.70 5.74 -10.90
CA ARG A 324 8.86 5.83 -9.71
C ARG A 324 9.60 6.46 -8.54
N ALA A 325 8.94 7.45 -7.91
CA ALA A 325 9.39 8.07 -6.68
C ALA A 325 8.93 7.29 -5.45
N TYR A 326 9.83 7.09 -4.50
CA TYR A 326 9.58 6.50 -3.18
C TYR A 326 9.96 7.48 -2.09
N PHE A 327 9.19 7.48 -1.01
CA PHE A 327 9.41 8.33 0.15
C PHE A 327 9.61 7.45 1.39
N PRO A 328 10.83 6.88 1.58
CA PRO A 328 11.10 6.03 2.73
C PRO A 328 10.99 6.82 4.03
N LYS A 329 10.48 6.17 5.10
CA LYS A 329 10.54 6.73 6.44
C LYS A 329 11.97 6.54 6.93
N ALA A 330 12.66 7.64 7.20
CA ALA A 330 14.02 7.66 7.68
C ALA A 330 14.17 8.73 8.76
N ASP A 331 15.07 8.54 9.72
CA ASP A 331 15.42 9.59 10.65
C ASP A 331 16.11 10.75 9.92
N ARG A 332 15.88 11.97 10.38
CA ARG A 332 16.39 13.19 9.74
C ARG A 332 17.92 13.31 9.77
N SER A 333 18.59 12.59 10.66
CA SER A 333 20.04 12.58 10.80
C SER A 333 20.75 11.61 9.86
N LEU A 334 20.01 10.72 9.17
CA LEU A 334 20.61 9.75 8.24
C LEU A 334 21.08 10.42 6.95
N SER A 335 22.28 10.06 6.53
CA SER A 335 22.85 10.51 5.26
C SER A 335 22.14 9.91 4.05
N ALA A 336 22.29 10.52 2.88
CA ALA A 336 21.75 10.02 1.63
C ALA A 336 22.26 8.61 1.29
N GLU A 337 23.53 8.34 1.59
CA GLU A 337 24.20 7.05 1.40
C GLU A 337 23.55 5.96 2.25
N GLU A 338 23.30 6.24 3.52
CA GLU A 338 22.67 5.30 4.46
C GLU A 338 21.23 4.99 4.05
N VAL A 339 20.47 6.01 3.66
CA VAL A 339 19.09 5.85 3.17
C VAL A 339 19.06 5.02 1.90
N LEU A 340 19.97 5.29 0.96
CA LEU A 340 20.04 4.58 -0.32
C LEU A 340 20.44 3.11 -0.13
N SER A 341 21.42 2.84 0.73
CA SER A 341 21.88 1.48 1.04
C SER A 341 20.75 0.64 1.65
N ALA A 342 20.08 1.16 2.67
CA ALA A 342 18.96 0.48 3.32
C ALA A 342 17.77 0.30 2.38
N PHE A 343 17.51 1.29 1.50
CA PHE A 343 16.45 1.22 0.51
C PHE A 343 16.70 0.09 -0.50
N LEU A 344 17.90 -0.02 -1.06
CA LEU A 344 18.25 -1.04 -2.06
C LEU A 344 18.09 -2.45 -1.52
N ALA A 345 18.53 -2.71 -0.29
CA ALA A 345 18.41 -4.02 0.35
C ALA A 345 16.93 -4.45 0.47
N GLN A 346 16.07 -3.53 0.90
CA GLN A 346 14.63 -3.78 1.02
C GLN A 346 13.92 -3.83 -0.34
N PHE A 347 14.37 -3.03 -1.31
CA PHE A 347 13.76 -2.95 -2.64
C PHE A 347 13.88 -4.26 -3.41
N TYR A 348 15.03 -4.93 -3.31
CA TYR A 348 15.28 -6.21 -3.98
C TYR A 348 14.92 -7.44 -3.14
N ASP A 349 14.28 -7.27 -1.99
CA ASP A 349 13.85 -8.41 -1.17
C ASP A 349 12.85 -9.32 -1.93
N ASP A 350 11.88 -8.74 -2.62
CA ASP A 350 10.84 -9.44 -3.39
C ASP A 350 10.97 -9.31 -4.92
N ARG A 351 12.07 -8.69 -5.41
CA ARG A 351 12.25 -8.36 -6.84
C ARG A 351 13.55 -8.92 -7.37
N PRO A 352 13.59 -9.42 -8.62
CA PRO A 352 14.84 -9.79 -9.25
C PRO A 352 15.60 -8.51 -9.62
N PRO A 353 16.87 -8.39 -9.21
CA PRO A 353 17.74 -7.31 -9.66
C PRO A 353 18.19 -7.52 -11.12
N PRO A 354 18.39 -6.42 -11.89
CA PRO A 354 19.05 -6.47 -13.18
C PRO A 354 20.56 -6.70 -13.03
N ARG A 355 21.27 -6.97 -14.12
CA ARG A 355 22.73 -7.13 -14.09
C ARG A 355 23.49 -5.86 -13.69
N LEU A 356 22.91 -4.68 -13.96
CA LEU A 356 23.50 -3.38 -13.65
C LEU A 356 22.57 -2.55 -12.78
N ILE A 357 23.11 -2.03 -11.67
CA ILE A 357 22.44 -1.10 -10.77
C ILE A 357 23.29 0.17 -10.70
N LEU A 358 22.73 1.31 -11.13
CA LEU A 358 23.37 2.61 -11.06
C LEU A 358 22.85 3.39 -9.85
N VAL A 359 23.73 4.03 -9.12
CA VAL A 359 23.39 4.74 -7.88
C VAL A 359 23.95 6.16 -7.88
N SER A 360 23.21 7.10 -7.26
CA SER A 360 23.62 8.50 -7.15
C SER A 360 24.71 8.76 -6.10
N HIS A 361 24.78 7.94 -5.07
CA HIS A 361 25.71 8.09 -3.97
C HIS A 361 26.48 6.79 -3.72
N ALA A 362 27.66 6.90 -3.10
CA ALA A 362 28.44 5.75 -2.72
C ALA A 362 27.69 4.93 -1.66
N ILE A 363 27.80 3.61 -1.72
CA ILE A 363 27.19 2.69 -0.75
C ILE A 363 28.34 2.00 -0.02
N ALA A 364 28.37 2.12 1.31
CA ALA A 364 29.46 1.59 2.14
C ALA A 364 29.61 0.05 1.97
N ASP A 365 28.49 -0.67 1.99
CA ASP A 365 28.45 -2.15 1.89
C ASP A 365 28.18 -2.64 0.46
N ARG A 366 28.62 -1.88 -0.57
CA ARG A 366 28.33 -2.17 -1.99
C ARG A 366 28.69 -3.60 -2.40
N ALA A 367 29.87 -4.07 -2.00
CA ALA A 367 30.35 -5.41 -2.34
C ALA A 367 29.47 -6.51 -1.71
N LEU A 368 29.13 -6.35 -0.44
CA LEU A 368 28.28 -7.27 0.30
C LEU A 368 26.85 -7.32 -0.29
N LEU A 369 26.30 -6.17 -0.62
CA LEU A 369 24.96 -6.09 -1.26
C LEU A 369 24.97 -6.74 -2.63
N ALA A 370 26.00 -6.49 -3.46
CA ALA A 370 26.14 -7.15 -4.75
C ALA A 370 26.24 -8.67 -4.62
N GLU A 371 27.04 -9.18 -3.67
CA GLU A 371 27.17 -10.61 -3.37
C GLU A 371 25.83 -11.23 -2.93
N ALA A 372 25.11 -10.54 -2.01
CA ALA A 372 23.80 -10.99 -1.55
C ALA A 372 22.78 -11.11 -2.70
N LEU A 373 22.77 -10.13 -3.60
CA LEU A 373 21.89 -10.13 -4.76
C LEU A 373 22.32 -11.18 -5.79
N CYS A 374 23.63 -11.41 -6.01
CA CYS A 374 24.15 -12.47 -6.88
C CYS A 374 23.71 -13.86 -6.39
N THR A 375 23.80 -14.12 -5.09
CA THR A 375 23.37 -15.39 -4.47
C THR A 375 21.88 -15.65 -4.71
N LYS A 376 21.07 -14.60 -4.70
CA LYS A 376 19.61 -14.68 -4.89
C LYS A 376 19.21 -15.06 -6.33
N VAL A 377 19.92 -14.56 -7.35
CA VAL A 377 19.52 -14.71 -8.77
C VAL A 377 20.44 -15.61 -9.58
N GLY A 378 21.58 -16.04 -9.05
CA GLY A 378 22.51 -16.97 -9.71
C GLY A 378 23.35 -16.36 -10.85
N HIS A 379 23.37 -15.03 -10.99
CA HIS A 379 24.22 -14.33 -11.97
C HIS A 379 24.89 -13.10 -11.35
N LYS A 380 25.98 -12.64 -11.99
CA LYS A 380 26.74 -11.46 -11.52
C LYS A 380 25.91 -10.19 -11.61
N ILE A 381 25.88 -9.42 -10.53
CA ILE A 381 25.27 -8.10 -10.44
C ILE A 381 26.35 -7.08 -10.14
N GLU A 382 26.33 -5.99 -10.90
CA GLU A 382 27.21 -4.86 -10.73
C GLU A 382 26.44 -3.67 -10.15
N ILE A 383 26.88 -3.15 -9.00
CA ILE A 383 26.37 -1.91 -8.41
C ILE A 383 27.46 -0.86 -8.58
N MET A 384 27.15 0.26 -9.27
CA MET A 384 28.16 1.30 -9.52
C MET A 384 27.59 2.72 -9.39
N GLN A 385 28.42 3.62 -8.90
CA GLN A 385 28.21 5.05 -8.98
C GLN A 385 28.98 5.58 -10.20
N PRO A 386 28.33 5.97 -11.29
CA PRO A 386 28.99 6.46 -12.48
C PRO A 386 29.50 7.89 -12.29
N LEU A 387 30.77 8.13 -12.64
CA LEU A 387 31.40 9.45 -12.48
C LEU A 387 31.39 10.28 -13.78
N ARG A 388 31.15 9.64 -14.95
CA ARG A 388 31.20 10.29 -16.29
C ARG A 388 30.38 9.54 -17.33
N GLY A 389 30.06 10.21 -18.43
CA GLY A 389 29.37 9.63 -19.59
C GLY A 389 27.89 9.36 -19.39
N GLU A 390 27.25 8.72 -20.36
CA GLU A 390 25.79 8.51 -20.42
C GLU A 390 25.20 7.89 -19.14
N LYS A 391 25.93 6.99 -18.48
CA LYS A 391 25.46 6.39 -17.20
C LYS A 391 25.33 7.45 -16.10
N LYS A 392 26.24 8.44 -16.05
CA LYS A 392 26.16 9.57 -15.12
C LYS A 392 24.95 10.44 -15.45
N ASP A 393 24.72 10.74 -16.72
CA ASP A 393 23.59 11.56 -17.17
C ASP A 393 22.25 10.92 -16.77
N LEU A 394 22.14 9.57 -16.81
CA LEU A 394 20.97 8.86 -16.34
C LEU A 394 20.73 9.04 -14.83
N VAL A 395 21.81 8.99 -14.05
CA VAL A 395 21.73 9.21 -12.60
C VAL A 395 21.38 10.65 -12.26
N GLU A 396 21.96 11.63 -12.96
CA GLU A 396 21.63 13.05 -12.80
C GLU A 396 20.17 13.34 -13.16
N HIS A 397 19.67 12.72 -14.24
CA HIS A 397 18.26 12.81 -14.60
C HIS A 397 17.36 12.22 -13.51
N ALA A 398 17.69 11.06 -12.96
CA ALA A 398 16.95 10.46 -11.84
C ALA A 398 17.02 11.36 -10.60
N LEU A 399 18.16 12.00 -10.32
CA LEU A 399 18.32 12.92 -9.20
C LEU A 399 17.47 14.19 -9.35
N ALA A 400 17.40 14.76 -10.56
CA ALA A 400 16.51 15.88 -10.87
C ALA A 400 15.04 15.53 -10.61
N ASN A 401 14.60 14.32 -11.04
CA ASN A 401 13.24 13.82 -10.79
C ASN A 401 12.98 13.58 -9.30
N ALA A 402 13.95 13.05 -8.54
CA ALA A 402 13.85 12.88 -7.09
C ALA A 402 13.63 14.23 -6.39
N ARG A 403 14.36 15.28 -6.81
CA ARG A 403 14.21 16.65 -6.29
C ARG A 403 12.82 17.21 -6.54
N GLU A 404 12.34 17.12 -7.78
CA GLU A 404 11.01 17.60 -8.14
C GLU A 404 9.90 16.82 -7.42
N ALA A 405 10.01 15.49 -7.32
CA ALA A 405 9.06 14.66 -6.62
C ALA A 405 8.98 15.01 -5.12
N LEU A 406 10.14 15.23 -4.48
CA LEU A 406 10.19 15.65 -3.08
C LEU A 406 9.60 17.06 -2.91
N GLY A 407 9.92 18.00 -3.80
CA GLY A 407 9.33 19.34 -3.77
C GLY A 407 7.81 19.32 -3.84
N ARG A 408 7.22 18.54 -4.77
CA ARG A 408 5.77 18.34 -4.85
C ARG A 408 5.21 17.74 -3.57
N LYS A 409 5.86 16.70 -3.03
CA LYS A 409 5.43 16.04 -1.79
C LYS A 409 5.45 16.99 -0.58
N LEU A 410 6.48 17.81 -0.43
CA LEU A 410 6.58 18.81 0.65
C LEU A 410 5.51 19.89 0.52
N ALA A 411 5.25 20.38 -0.70
CA ALA A 411 4.18 21.34 -0.97
C ALA A 411 2.80 20.76 -0.63
N GLU A 412 2.52 19.51 -1.04
CA GLU A 412 1.28 18.79 -0.68
C GLU A 412 1.14 18.64 0.84
N THR A 413 2.21 18.25 1.54
CA THR A 413 2.20 18.04 2.99
C THR A 413 1.95 19.36 3.73
N SER A 414 2.62 20.45 3.35
CA SER A 414 2.43 21.75 4.01
C SER A 414 1.02 22.32 3.76
N SER A 415 0.46 22.12 2.58
CA SER A 415 -0.93 22.46 2.27
C SER A 415 -1.90 21.64 3.11
N GLN A 416 -1.65 20.35 3.26
CA GLN A 416 -2.46 19.45 4.08
C GLN A 416 -2.42 19.83 5.57
N GLU A 417 -1.25 20.17 6.10
CA GLU A 417 -1.11 20.63 7.49
C GLU A 417 -1.87 21.94 7.74
N LYS A 418 -1.83 22.88 6.79
CA LYS A 418 -2.60 24.11 6.87
C LYS A 418 -4.10 23.81 6.92
N LEU A 419 -4.59 22.91 6.06
CA LEU A 419 -5.99 22.47 6.07
C LEU A 419 -6.39 21.79 7.38
N LEU A 420 -5.52 20.95 7.96
CA LEU A 420 -5.79 20.31 9.24
C LEU A 420 -5.85 21.31 10.41
N ARG A 421 -5.03 22.36 10.39
CA ARG A 421 -5.13 23.48 11.37
C ARG A 421 -6.45 24.21 11.20
N GLN A 422 -6.81 24.61 10.00
CA GLN A 422 -8.10 25.26 9.72
C GLN A 422 -9.29 24.37 10.12
N LEU A 423 -9.19 23.05 9.90
CA LEU A 423 -10.20 22.10 10.38
C LEU A 423 -10.32 22.10 11.90
N ALA A 424 -9.18 22.12 12.61
CA ALA A 424 -9.17 22.16 14.07
C ALA A 424 -9.81 23.47 14.58
N ASP A 425 -9.50 24.59 13.98
CA ASP A 425 -10.08 25.90 14.33
C ASP A 425 -11.60 25.92 14.05
N THR A 426 -12.04 25.40 12.90
CA THR A 426 -13.46 25.37 12.48
C THR A 426 -14.32 24.55 13.43
N PHE A 427 -13.84 23.37 13.83
CA PHE A 427 -14.56 22.46 14.73
C PHE A 427 -14.20 22.61 16.20
N VAL A 428 -13.31 23.56 16.53
CA VAL A 428 -12.85 23.84 17.91
C VAL A 428 -12.27 22.58 18.54
N LEU A 429 -11.37 21.91 17.83
CA LEU A 429 -10.72 20.70 18.32
C LEU A 429 -9.63 21.04 19.34
N PRO A 430 -9.40 20.20 20.36
CA PRO A 430 -8.36 20.44 21.38
C PRO A 430 -6.93 20.43 20.82
N LYS A 431 -6.72 19.80 19.66
CA LYS A 431 -5.45 19.74 18.95
C LYS A 431 -5.66 19.52 17.45
N VAL A 432 -4.63 19.82 16.65
CA VAL A 432 -4.63 19.54 15.21
C VAL A 432 -4.67 18.01 14.99
N PRO A 433 -5.69 17.47 14.30
CA PRO A 433 -5.84 16.02 14.19
C PRO A 433 -4.77 15.43 13.29
N ARG A 434 -4.10 14.39 13.79
CA ARG A 434 -3.13 13.57 13.03
C ARG A 434 -3.74 12.29 12.49
N ARG A 435 -4.85 11.85 13.11
CA ARG A 435 -5.64 10.70 12.67
C ARG A 435 -7.12 11.06 12.68
N ILE A 436 -7.71 11.07 11.48
CA ILE A 436 -9.14 11.27 11.26
C ILE A 436 -9.71 9.94 10.78
N GLU A 437 -10.70 9.41 11.49
CA GLU A 437 -11.48 8.27 11.03
C GLU A 437 -12.84 8.76 10.51
N VAL A 438 -13.22 8.37 9.29
CA VAL A 438 -14.48 8.76 8.67
C VAL A 438 -15.34 7.52 8.48
N TYR A 439 -16.59 7.58 8.95
CA TYR A 439 -17.54 6.49 8.93
C TYR A 439 -18.70 6.78 8.00
N ASP A 440 -18.99 5.82 7.13
CA ASP A 440 -20.17 5.82 6.27
C ASP A 440 -20.86 4.46 6.37
N ASN A 441 -22.18 4.46 6.54
CA ASN A 441 -23.00 3.28 6.52
C ASN A 441 -23.75 3.20 5.20
N SER A 442 -23.70 2.06 4.56
CA SER A 442 -24.38 1.83 3.30
C SER A 442 -25.16 0.52 3.32
N HIS A 443 -26.39 0.55 2.84
CA HIS A 443 -27.24 -0.63 2.69
C HIS A 443 -27.96 -0.62 1.32
N ILE A 444 -28.36 -1.77 0.83
CA ILE A 444 -29.18 -1.90 -0.37
C ILE A 444 -30.57 -2.34 0.07
N GLN A 445 -31.53 -1.41 0.08
CA GLN A 445 -32.94 -1.71 0.46
C GLN A 445 -33.05 -2.57 1.72
N GLY A 446 -32.25 -2.30 2.73
CA GLY A 446 -32.22 -3.01 3.98
C GLY A 446 -31.46 -4.33 4.02
N SER A 447 -30.93 -4.80 2.88
CA SER A 447 -30.08 -6.01 2.81
C SER A 447 -28.60 -5.67 2.67
N ASN A 448 -27.71 -6.60 3.11
CA ASN A 448 -26.27 -6.47 2.96
C ASN A 448 -25.68 -5.17 3.56
N ALA A 449 -26.11 -4.80 4.75
CA ALA A 449 -25.64 -3.61 5.44
C ALA A 449 -24.14 -3.69 5.76
N VAL A 450 -23.39 -2.65 5.39
CA VAL A 450 -21.94 -2.54 5.59
C VAL A 450 -21.60 -1.16 6.14
N GLY A 451 -20.84 -1.14 7.24
CA GLY A 451 -20.16 0.06 7.70
C GLY A 451 -18.77 0.15 7.08
N ALA A 452 -18.43 1.32 6.58
CA ALA A 452 -17.10 1.62 6.04
C ALA A 452 -16.37 2.59 6.96
N MET A 453 -15.08 2.36 7.20
CA MET A 453 -14.20 3.26 7.92
C MET A 453 -13.00 3.58 7.03
N ILE A 454 -12.76 4.83 6.76
CA ILE A 454 -11.51 5.28 6.14
C ILE A 454 -10.67 6.05 7.15
N VAL A 455 -9.36 6.14 6.88
CA VAL A 455 -8.41 6.85 7.74
C VAL A 455 -7.65 7.87 6.90
N ALA A 456 -7.54 9.10 7.44
CA ALA A 456 -6.76 10.19 6.86
C ALA A 456 -5.90 10.88 7.93
N GLY A 457 -4.89 11.63 7.47
CA GLY A 457 -3.98 12.39 8.33
C GLY A 457 -3.13 13.39 7.55
N PRO A 458 -2.03 13.90 8.13
CA PRO A 458 -1.15 14.87 7.49
C PRO A 458 -0.58 14.41 6.14
N GLU A 459 -0.38 13.12 5.97
CA GLU A 459 0.11 12.51 4.73
C GLU A 459 -1.02 12.19 3.70
N GLY A 460 -2.26 12.58 3.99
CA GLY A 460 -3.45 12.25 3.21
C GLY A 460 -4.13 10.95 3.63
N PHE A 461 -4.69 10.22 2.67
CA PHE A 461 -5.42 8.98 2.92
C PHE A 461 -4.51 7.79 3.26
N ARG A 462 -4.79 7.09 4.37
CA ARG A 462 -4.08 5.88 4.83
C ARG A 462 -4.85 4.63 4.42
N LYS A 463 -4.84 4.28 3.12
CA LYS A 463 -5.68 3.22 2.54
C LYS A 463 -5.47 1.83 3.13
N ASN A 464 -4.27 1.51 3.63
CA ASN A 464 -3.94 0.27 4.34
C ASN A 464 -4.63 0.14 5.70
N GLN A 465 -5.19 1.24 6.23
CA GLN A 465 -5.90 1.28 7.51
C GLN A 465 -7.42 1.35 7.35
N TYR A 466 -7.93 1.28 6.12
CA TYR A 466 -9.37 1.22 5.86
C TYR A 466 -9.94 -0.10 6.38
N ARG A 467 -11.15 -0.06 6.93
CA ARG A 467 -11.84 -1.24 7.46
C ARG A 467 -13.28 -1.29 7.00
N LYS A 468 -13.81 -2.50 6.86
CA LYS A 468 -15.20 -2.79 6.55
C LYS A 468 -15.80 -3.58 7.70
N PHE A 469 -17.01 -3.22 8.06
CA PHE A 469 -17.75 -3.87 9.13
C PHE A 469 -19.02 -4.46 8.53
N ASN A 470 -19.06 -5.78 8.40
CA ASN A 470 -20.30 -6.47 8.05
C ASN A 470 -21.23 -6.39 9.26
N ILE A 471 -22.40 -5.82 9.08
CA ILE A 471 -23.41 -5.72 10.13
C ILE A 471 -23.96 -7.13 10.40
N ARG A 472 -23.94 -7.54 11.65
CA ARG A 472 -24.28 -8.93 12.10
C ARG A 472 -25.56 -9.01 12.90
N SER A 473 -26.05 -7.91 13.46
CA SER A 473 -27.23 -7.91 14.30
C SER A 473 -28.47 -8.32 13.53
N ALA A 474 -29.10 -9.44 13.94
CA ALA A 474 -30.32 -9.96 13.33
C ALA A 474 -31.59 -9.15 13.72
N GLU A 475 -31.49 -8.27 14.73
CA GLU A 475 -32.59 -7.47 15.26
C GLU A 475 -32.72 -6.09 14.56
N LEU A 476 -31.82 -5.79 13.61
CA LEU A 476 -31.85 -4.53 12.89
C LEU A 476 -32.98 -4.50 11.86
N THR A 477 -33.91 -3.57 12.03
CA THR A 477 -34.87 -3.25 10.98
C THR A 477 -34.12 -2.71 9.74
N PRO A 478 -34.50 -3.15 8.54
CA PRO A 478 -33.90 -2.68 7.31
C PRO A 478 -33.91 -1.14 7.23
N GLY A 479 -32.72 -0.50 7.21
CA GLY A 479 -32.62 0.97 7.13
C GLY A 479 -32.38 1.67 8.46
N ASP A 480 -32.15 0.95 9.58
CA ASP A 480 -31.76 1.56 10.85
C ASP A 480 -30.27 1.94 10.88
N ASP A 481 -29.96 3.10 10.25
CA ASP A 481 -28.59 3.64 10.18
C ASP A 481 -28.00 3.96 11.55
N PHE A 482 -28.86 4.20 12.57
CA PHE A 482 -28.40 4.52 13.94
C PHE A 482 -27.88 3.27 14.65
N ALA A 483 -28.60 2.18 14.55
CA ALA A 483 -28.17 0.91 15.14
C ALA A 483 -26.96 0.33 14.40
N MET A 484 -26.88 0.48 13.10
CA MET A 484 -25.67 0.16 12.31
C MET A 484 -24.45 0.93 12.82
N MET A 485 -24.59 2.24 13.04
CA MET A 485 -23.49 3.09 13.54
C MET A 485 -23.08 2.66 14.95
N ARG A 486 -24.03 2.34 15.83
CA ARG A 486 -23.73 1.80 17.17
C ARG A 486 -22.92 0.50 17.08
N GLU A 487 -23.30 -0.44 16.22
CA GLU A 487 -22.57 -1.71 16.06
C GLU A 487 -21.15 -1.49 15.59
N VAL A 488 -20.95 -0.67 14.53
CA VAL A 488 -19.64 -0.39 13.93
C VAL A 488 -18.70 0.24 14.95
N LEU A 489 -19.14 1.30 15.63
CA LEU A 489 -18.31 2.01 16.61
C LEU A 489 -18.02 1.15 17.83
N THR A 490 -19.01 0.39 18.32
CA THR A 490 -18.82 -0.52 19.46
C THR A 490 -17.74 -1.57 19.13
N ARG A 491 -17.80 -2.19 17.96
CA ARG A 491 -16.80 -3.20 17.54
C ARG A 491 -15.41 -2.58 17.35
N ARG A 492 -15.34 -1.40 16.74
CA ARG A 492 -14.08 -0.70 16.53
C ARG A 492 -13.41 -0.34 17.85
N PHE A 493 -14.13 0.31 18.75
CA PHE A 493 -13.55 0.83 19.97
C PHE A 493 -13.35 -0.22 21.07
N LYS A 494 -14.19 -1.25 21.15
CA LYS A 494 -13.91 -2.42 22.02
C LYS A 494 -12.61 -3.11 21.64
N ARG A 495 -12.33 -3.24 20.34
CA ARG A 495 -11.05 -3.78 19.85
C ARG A 495 -9.89 -2.89 20.24
N LEU A 496 -9.99 -1.57 20.09
CA LEU A 496 -8.93 -0.65 20.51
C LEU A 496 -8.65 -0.70 22.01
N LEU A 497 -9.69 -0.82 22.83
CA LEU A 497 -9.56 -0.98 24.28
C LEU A 497 -8.88 -2.31 24.63
N ALA A 498 -9.21 -3.39 23.92
CA ALA A 498 -8.57 -4.69 24.13
C ALA A 498 -7.09 -4.74 23.71
N GLU A 499 -6.73 -3.95 22.69
CA GLU A 499 -5.34 -3.81 22.19
C GLU A 499 -4.53 -2.76 22.99
N ALA A 500 -5.18 -1.95 23.85
CA ALA A 500 -4.49 -0.95 24.67
C ALA A 500 -3.70 -1.66 25.78
N PRO A 501 -2.41 -1.29 26.02
CA PRO A 501 -1.62 -1.87 27.10
C PRO A 501 -2.26 -1.55 28.46
N LEU A 502 -2.46 -2.57 29.28
CA LEU A 502 -2.95 -2.43 30.66
C LEU A 502 -1.89 -1.73 31.50
N LYS A 503 -2.26 -0.63 32.19
CA LYS A 503 -1.45 -0.09 33.28
C LYS A 503 -1.51 -1.07 34.48
N GLN A 504 -0.36 -1.34 35.09
CA GLN A 504 -0.34 -2.08 36.34
C GLN A 504 -1.17 -1.31 37.40
N GLY A 505 -2.36 -1.82 37.72
CA GLY A 505 -3.30 -1.18 38.66
C GLY A 505 -4.77 -1.23 38.23
N GLY A 506 -5.11 -1.90 37.14
CA GLY A 506 -6.52 -2.12 36.74
C GLY A 506 -7.13 -1.01 35.89
N ASP A 507 -6.45 0.13 35.65
CA ASP A 507 -6.92 1.17 34.73
C ASP A 507 -6.28 1.04 33.36
N VAL A 508 -7.11 1.13 32.32
CA VAL A 508 -6.66 1.10 30.93
C VAL A 508 -5.87 2.39 30.61
N ALA A 509 -4.65 2.27 30.12
CA ALA A 509 -3.83 3.40 29.68
C ALA A 509 -4.45 4.04 28.43
N HIS A 510 -5.36 4.98 28.61
CA HIS A 510 -6.02 5.71 27.53
C HIS A 510 -5.40 7.11 27.41
N PRO A 511 -4.86 7.52 26.25
CA PRO A 511 -4.27 8.86 26.06
C PRO A 511 -5.28 10.01 26.26
N LEU A 512 -6.58 9.70 26.28
CA LEU A 512 -7.67 10.68 26.34
C LEU A 512 -8.45 10.64 27.68
N LEU A 513 -8.05 9.80 28.67
CA LEU A 513 -8.73 9.72 29.99
C LEU A 513 -8.06 10.56 31.08
N ASN A 514 -6.96 11.27 30.83
CA ASN A 514 -6.31 12.17 31.79
C ASN A 514 -6.84 13.60 31.65
N GLY A 515 -8.13 13.78 31.89
CA GLY A 515 -8.68 15.07 32.32
C GLY A 515 -8.50 15.18 33.83
N GLU A 516 -7.64 16.08 34.30
CA GLU A 516 -7.50 16.39 35.72
C GLU A 516 -8.86 16.64 36.34
N ARG A 517 -9.25 15.82 37.31
CA ARG A 517 -10.35 16.16 38.22
C ARG A 517 -9.87 17.32 39.07
N GLY A 518 -10.21 18.54 38.66
CA GLY A 518 -10.09 19.72 39.51
C GLY A 518 -10.93 19.53 40.75
N GLY A 519 -10.28 19.24 41.86
CA GLY A 519 -10.92 19.17 43.16
C GLY A 519 -11.49 20.52 43.53
N VAL A 520 -12.79 20.59 43.66
CA VAL A 520 -13.50 21.74 44.27
C VAL A 520 -13.12 21.75 45.75
N ARG A 521 -12.17 22.61 46.12
CA ARG A 521 -11.96 22.98 47.53
C ARG A 521 -13.03 24.00 47.89
N ARG A 522 -13.92 23.62 48.82
CA ARG A 522 -14.74 24.56 49.58
C ARG A 522 -13.83 25.57 50.25
N VAL A 523 -14.09 26.85 50.00
CA VAL A 523 -13.51 27.98 50.76
C VAL A 523 -14.53 28.36 51.81
N ASP A 524 -14.22 28.13 53.09
CA ASP A 524 -14.88 28.75 54.20
C ASP A 524 -14.41 30.21 54.33
N ALA A 525 -15.41 31.08 54.56
CA ALA A 525 -15.25 32.51 54.77
C ALA A 525 -14.60 32.83 56.11
N GLY A 526 -13.76 33.83 56.12
CA GLY A 526 -13.35 34.48 57.39
C GLY A 526 -12.19 35.49 57.26
N GLY A 527 -12.48 36.76 57.30
CA GLY A 527 -11.71 37.80 58.05
C GLY A 527 -10.69 38.69 57.36
N GLU A 528 -11.12 39.92 57.02
CA GLU A 528 -10.50 41.25 57.34
C GLU A 528 -8.97 41.43 57.29
N SER A 529 -8.36 42.37 56.60
CA SER A 529 -8.30 43.84 56.69
C SER A 529 -7.09 44.41 55.98
N SER A 530 -7.30 45.54 55.30
CA SER A 530 -6.43 46.74 55.14
C SER A 530 -4.91 46.54 54.83
N ASP A 531 -4.31 47.21 53.85
CA ASP A 531 -4.09 48.63 53.76
C ASP A 531 -3.40 49.05 52.43
N ARG A 532 -3.63 50.25 52.02
CA ARG A 532 -3.22 51.14 50.97
C ARG A 532 -1.77 51.12 50.50
N GLY A 533 -1.59 51.44 49.23
CA GLY A 533 -0.37 52.03 48.71
C GLY A 533 -0.18 52.02 47.20
N THR A 534 -0.64 53.10 46.53
CA THR A 534 -0.22 53.53 45.17
C THR A 534 0.75 54.67 45.27
N PRO A 535 1.34 55.23 44.20
CA PRO A 535 2.03 54.71 43.02
C PRO A 535 3.42 55.36 42.79
N SER A 536 4.22 54.99 41.82
CA SER A 536 5.09 55.93 41.09
C SER A 536 5.67 55.40 39.78
N LEU A 537 5.61 56.28 38.79
CA LEU A 537 6.24 56.23 37.48
C LEU A 537 7.76 56.24 37.49
N GLY A 538 8.39 55.68 36.50
CA GLY A 538 9.72 56.05 36.14
C GLY A 538 10.48 55.16 35.12
N ALA A 539 10.37 55.57 33.84
CA ALA A 539 11.44 55.67 32.83
C ALA A 539 12.28 54.44 32.37
N LEU A 540 12.09 54.12 31.11
CA LEU A 540 13.05 53.89 30.01
C LEU A 540 14.48 53.39 30.34
N ARG A 541 14.80 52.22 29.78
CA ARG A 541 16.01 51.95 28.94
C ARG A 541 16.03 50.52 28.40
N THR A 542 16.04 50.37 27.08
CA THR A 542 16.62 49.24 26.33
C THR A 542 18.15 49.40 26.34
N PRO A 543 19.01 48.42 25.95
CA PRO A 543 18.82 47.24 25.12
C PRO A 543 19.59 45.96 25.49
N THR A 544 19.56 45.01 24.60
CA THR A 544 20.44 43.89 24.28
C THR A 544 20.09 42.51 24.83
N SER A 545 19.74 41.67 23.87
CA SER A 545 19.65 40.20 23.90
C SER A 545 20.96 39.54 24.39
N PRO A 546 20.88 38.28 24.89
CA PRO A 546 21.03 37.19 23.96
C PRO A 546 19.99 36.06 24.14
N HIS A 547 19.69 35.46 23.01
CA HIS A 547 18.87 34.27 22.86
C HIS A 547 19.30 33.14 23.82
N ARG A 548 18.39 32.78 24.70
CA ARG A 548 18.42 31.47 25.37
C ARG A 548 17.30 30.66 24.74
N GLY A 549 17.68 29.66 23.90
CA GLY A 549 16.74 28.76 23.28
C GLY A 549 15.92 28.01 24.32
N GLU A 550 14.64 28.14 24.22
CA GLU A 550 13.68 27.23 24.86
C GLU A 550 13.86 25.84 24.26
N VAL A 551 14.32 24.91 25.10
CA VAL A 551 14.35 23.48 24.83
C VAL A 551 12.87 23.03 24.89
N ASN A 552 12.20 22.99 23.76
CA ASN A 552 10.93 22.30 23.63
C ASN A 552 11.13 20.83 23.98
N GLY A 553 10.52 20.41 25.07
CA GLY A 553 10.44 19.02 25.49
C GLY A 553 9.93 18.15 24.32
N GLY A 554 10.74 17.12 23.98
CA GLY A 554 10.44 16.23 22.88
C GLY A 554 9.15 15.46 23.14
N GLU A 555 8.04 15.90 22.50
CA GLU A 555 6.85 15.11 22.37
C GLU A 555 7.20 13.81 21.64
N ALA A 556 6.94 12.68 22.29
CA ALA A 556 6.99 11.37 21.68
C ALA A 556 6.13 11.41 20.40
N SER A 557 6.65 10.94 19.28
CA SER A 557 5.96 10.95 18.00
C SER A 557 4.68 10.13 18.08
N HIS A 558 3.53 10.77 18.27
CA HIS A 558 2.17 10.22 18.22
C HIS A 558 1.74 9.77 16.80
N ASP A 559 2.70 9.65 15.87
CA ASP A 559 2.40 9.47 14.44
C ASP A 559 1.81 8.10 14.08
N ASP A 560 1.92 7.11 14.98
CA ASP A 560 1.43 5.73 14.76
C ASP A 560 0.35 5.29 15.77
N SER A 561 -0.25 6.22 16.53
CA SER A 561 -1.35 5.88 17.43
C SER A 561 -2.54 5.27 16.67
N PRO A 562 -3.08 4.11 17.08
CA PRO A 562 -4.27 3.54 16.49
C PRO A 562 -5.57 4.31 16.88
N TRP A 563 -5.47 5.25 17.83
CA TRP A 563 -6.57 6.07 18.31
C TRP A 563 -6.81 7.28 17.41
N PRO A 564 -8.08 7.57 17.03
CA PRO A 564 -8.41 8.77 16.27
C PRO A 564 -8.37 10.03 17.13
N ASP A 565 -7.98 11.16 16.52
CA ASP A 565 -8.07 12.49 17.08
C ASP A 565 -9.40 13.18 16.73
N LEU A 566 -10.07 12.68 15.68
CA LEU A 566 -11.36 13.17 15.19
C LEU A 566 -12.12 12.03 14.52
N LEU A 567 -13.42 11.93 14.85
CA LEU A 567 -14.37 11.10 14.11
C LEU A 567 -15.25 11.98 13.23
N LEU A 568 -15.35 11.64 11.94
CA LEU A 568 -16.30 12.22 11.01
C LEU A 568 -17.35 11.17 10.65
N ILE A 569 -18.62 11.53 10.69
CA ILE A 569 -19.74 10.62 10.42
C ILE A 569 -20.54 11.19 9.25
N ASP A 570 -20.67 10.41 8.16
CA ASP A 570 -21.59 10.75 7.06
C ASP A 570 -23.02 10.52 7.56
N GLY A 571 -23.66 11.60 8.04
CA GLY A 571 -25.00 11.55 8.61
C GLY A 571 -25.40 12.81 9.38
N GLY A 572 -26.60 12.79 9.92
CA GLY A 572 -27.18 13.91 10.66
C GLY A 572 -27.06 13.80 12.17
N GLN A 573 -27.82 14.65 12.86
CA GLN A 573 -27.88 14.75 14.33
C GLN A 573 -28.14 13.40 15.03
N GLY A 574 -28.99 12.53 14.46
CA GLY A 574 -29.32 11.24 15.07
C GLY A 574 -28.11 10.28 15.09
N GLN A 575 -27.31 10.27 14.02
CA GLN A 575 -26.09 9.44 13.98
C GLN A 575 -25.01 10.00 14.90
N LEU A 576 -24.91 11.36 15.03
CA LEU A 576 -24.05 11.98 16.04
C LEU A 576 -24.42 11.54 17.46
N THR A 577 -25.73 11.54 17.79
CA THR A 577 -26.21 11.13 19.11
C THR A 577 -25.89 9.65 19.36
N ALA A 578 -26.16 8.76 18.38
CA ALA A 578 -25.84 7.34 18.49
C ALA A 578 -24.34 7.09 18.69
N ALA A 579 -23.48 7.82 17.99
CA ALA A 579 -22.03 7.71 18.17
C ALA A 579 -21.58 8.16 19.56
N ARG A 580 -22.09 9.26 20.06
CA ARG A 580 -21.77 9.77 21.39
C ARG A 580 -22.22 8.83 22.52
N GLU A 581 -23.39 8.22 22.38
CA GLU A 581 -23.89 7.22 23.34
C GLU A 581 -22.91 6.03 23.46
N VAL A 582 -22.43 5.52 22.31
CA VAL A 582 -21.47 4.42 22.30
C VAL A 582 -20.13 4.82 22.94
N LEU A 583 -19.59 6.00 22.58
CA LEU A 583 -18.32 6.46 23.10
C LEU A 583 -18.42 6.71 24.63
N ALA A 584 -19.48 7.36 25.08
CA ALA A 584 -19.74 7.59 26.50
C ALA A 584 -19.90 6.28 27.28
N GLY A 585 -20.63 5.29 26.72
CA GLY A 585 -20.79 3.97 27.31
C GLY A 585 -19.49 3.15 27.40
N LEU A 586 -18.50 3.49 26.57
CA LEU A 586 -17.16 2.89 26.59
C LEU A 586 -16.12 3.74 27.36
N GLY A 587 -16.53 4.89 27.92
CA GLY A 587 -15.64 5.81 28.63
C GLY A 587 -14.60 6.49 27.73
N ILE A 588 -14.94 6.76 26.45
CA ILE A 588 -14.01 7.29 25.44
C ILE A 588 -14.37 8.75 25.12
N GLU A 589 -13.40 9.64 25.22
CA GLU A 589 -13.52 11.06 24.84
C GLU A 589 -12.76 11.34 23.55
N VAL A 590 -13.46 11.29 22.42
CA VAL A 590 -12.93 11.65 21.09
C VAL A 590 -13.87 12.69 20.46
N PRO A 591 -13.37 13.79 19.88
CA PRO A 591 -14.17 14.74 19.12
C PRO A 591 -14.92 14.03 17.99
N VAL A 592 -16.23 14.29 17.88
CA VAL A 592 -17.10 13.72 16.85
C VAL A 592 -17.83 14.85 16.11
N VAL A 593 -17.81 14.80 14.78
CA VAL A 593 -18.54 15.71 13.91
C VAL A 593 -19.38 14.90 12.93
N ALA A 594 -20.66 15.18 12.83
CA ALA A 594 -21.52 14.61 11.81
C ALA A 594 -21.75 15.60 10.66
N ILE A 595 -21.88 15.08 9.45
CA ILE A 595 -21.98 15.83 8.21
C ILE A 595 -23.18 15.33 7.43
N ALA A 596 -24.24 16.15 7.35
CA ALA A 596 -25.42 15.84 6.54
C ALA A 596 -25.38 16.56 5.19
N LYS A 597 -25.79 15.87 4.15
CA LYS A 597 -26.04 16.49 2.83
C LYS A 597 -27.18 17.50 2.93
N GLY A 598 -27.08 18.59 2.19
CA GLY A 598 -28.18 19.53 2.05
C GLY A 598 -29.44 18.88 1.44
N PRO A 599 -30.62 19.50 1.60
CA PRO A 599 -31.90 18.93 1.13
C PRO A 599 -31.92 18.61 -0.37
N ASP A 600 -31.19 19.36 -1.18
CA ASP A 600 -31.10 19.18 -2.64
C ASP A 600 -29.99 18.20 -3.08
N ARG A 601 -29.25 17.59 -2.14
CA ARG A 601 -28.10 16.72 -2.38
C ARG A 601 -26.96 17.36 -3.19
N ASP A 602 -26.96 18.68 -3.35
CA ASP A 602 -25.91 19.43 -4.03
C ASP A 602 -24.65 19.53 -3.16
N ALA A 603 -23.49 19.38 -3.79
CA ALA A 603 -22.19 19.61 -3.16
C ALA A 603 -22.06 21.09 -2.75
N GLY A 604 -21.38 21.36 -1.62
CA GLY A 604 -21.15 22.72 -1.12
C GLY A 604 -22.25 23.28 -0.22
N ARG A 605 -23.24 22.47 0.17
CA ARG A 605 -24.33 22.86 1.08
C ARG A 605 -24.48 21.95 2.31
N GLU A 606 -23.40 21.30 2.70
CA GLU A 606 -23.37 20.41 3.85
C GLU A 606 -23.67 21.15 5.14
N THR A 607 -24.41 20.45 6.04
CA THR A 607 -24.70 20.93 7.40
C THR A 607 -23.87 20.13 8.38
N PHE A 608 -23.13 20.82 9.23
CA PHE A 608 -22.26 20.26 10.25
C PHE A 608 -22.96 20.25 11.61
N PHE A 609 -22.80 19.14 12.32
CA PHE A 609 -23.30 18.93 13.68
C PHE A 609 -22.12 18.63 14.59
N VAL A 610 -21.91 19.50 15.57
CA VAL A 610 -20.86 19.38 16.59
C VAL A 610 -21.52 19.36 17.97
N PRO A 611 -21.09 18.50 18.88
CA PRO A 611 -21.69 18.44 20.24
C PRO A 611 -21.61 19.80 20.94
N GLY A 612 -22.74 20.25 21.53
CA GLY A 612 -22.80 21.49 22.28
C GLY A 612 -22.85 22.77 21.43
N ARG A 613 -23.02 22.68 20.11
CA ARG A 613 -23.21 23.81 19.20
C ARG A 613 -24.44 23.62 18.33
N ASP A 614 -25.05 24.70 17.91
CA ASP A 614 -26.06 24.66 16.86
C ASP A 614 -25.46 24.20 15.55
N SER A 615 -26.27 23.53 14.71
CA SER A 615 -25.84 23.13 13.39
C SER A 615 -25.48 24.34 12.53
N PHE A 616 -24.39 24.24 11.77
CA PHE A 616 -23.91 25.32 10.94
C PHE A 616 -23.48 24.84 9.54
N LYS A 617 -23.33 25.81 8.64
CA LYS A 617 -22.81 25.57 7.29
C LYS A 617 -21.54 26.38 7.09
N LEU A 618 -20.63 25.87 6.31
CA LEU A 618 -19.45 26.60 5.87
C LEU A 618 -19.77 27.40 4.58
N PRO A 619 -19.07 28.52 4.36
CA PRO A 619 -19.23 29.28 3.13
C PRO A 619 -18.91 28.40 1.89
N PRO A 620 -19.64 28.59 0.77
CA PRO A 620 -19.25 27.98 -0.50
C PRO A 620 -17.80 28.36 -0.85
N ARG A 621 -16.97 27.41 -1.27
CA ARG A 621 -15.54 27.55 -1.55
C ARG A 621 -14.62 27.59 -0.31
N ASP A 622 -15.13 27.30 0.88
CA ASP A 622 -14.27 27.14 2.05
C ASP A 622 -13.33 25.92 1.86
N PRO A 623 -12.01 26.08 2.05
CA PRO A 623 -11.06 24.97 1.90
C PRO A 623 -11.35 23.78 2.82
N VAL A 624 -11.86 24.03 4.05
CA VAL A 624 -12.24 22.98 5.01
C VAL A 624 -13.46 22.22 4.50
N LEU A 625 -14.44 22.92 3.89
CA LEU A 625 -15.62 22.28 3.30
C LEU A 625 -15.19 21.27 2.21
N TYR A 626 -14.38 21.69 1.24
CA TYR A 626 -13.87 20.82 0.19
C TYR A 626 -13.03 19.65 0.75
N PHE A 627 -12.25 19.90 1.78
CA PHE A 627 -11.45 18.84 2.41
C PHE A 627 -12.35 17.79 3.04
N VAL A 628 -13.36 18.18 3.79
CA VAL A 628 -14.30 17.29 4.45
C VAL A 628 -15.19 16.55 3.43
N GLU A 629 -15.66 17.21 2.38
CA GLU A 629 -16.36 16.58 1.26
C GLU A 629 -15.52 15.47 0.64
N ARG A 630 -14.25 15.75 0.36
CA ARG A 630 -13.32 14.76 -0.21
C ARG A 630 -13.12 13.55 0.71
N LEU A 631 -13.08 13.77 2.05
CA LEU A 631 -13.00 12.69 3.03
C LEU A 631 -14.27 11.84 3.02
N ARG A 632 -15.44 12.48 3.03
CA ARG A 632 -16.73 11.81 2.99
C ARG A 632 -16.92 11.02 1.68
N ASP A 633 -16.62 11.63 0.55
CA ASP A 633 -16.77 11.00 -0.77
C ASP A 633 -15.85 9.76 -0.90
N GLU A 634 -14.65 9.78 -0.32
CA GLU A 634 -13.78 8.62 -0.27
C GLU A 634 -14.37 7.50 0.61
N ALA A 635 -14.99 7.84 1.77
CA ALA A 635 -15.68 6.87 2.61
C ALA A 635 -16.86 6.24 1.86
N HIS A 636 -17.67 7.05 1.22
CA HIS A 636 -18.81 6.60 0.41
C HIS A 636 -18.37 5.73 -0.78
N ARG A 637 -17.31 6.14 -1.49
CA ARG A 637 -16.73 5.34 -2.57
C ARG A 637 -16.24 3.98 -2.08
N PHE A 638 -15.63 3.93 -0.90
CA PHE A 638 -15.13 2.71 -0.29
C PHE A 638 -16.29 1.79 0.16
N ALA A 639 -17.39 2.36 0.70
CA ALA A 639 -18.60 1.63 1.05
C ALA A 639 -19.27 1.00 -0.19
N ILE A 640 -19.51 1.79 -1.24
CA ILE A 640 -20.17 1.33 -2.48
C ILE A 640 -19.33 0.28 -3.23
N GLY A 641 -18.01 0.41 -3.27
CA GLY A 641 -17.11 -0.57 -3.90
C GLY A 641 -17.33 -1.98 -3.34
N SER A 642 -17.66 -2.08 -2.04
CA SER A 642 -17.99 -3.34 -1.35
C SER A 642 -19.26 -3.98 -1.85
N HIS A 643 -20.30 -3.18 -2.05
CA HIS A 643 -21.59 -3.68 -2.54
C HIS A 643 -21.50 -4.23 -3.97
N ARG A 644 -20.69 -3.59 -4.83
CA ARG A 644 -20.46 -4.09 -6.20
C ARG A 644 -19.72 -5.42 -6.21
N ALA A 645 -18.68 -5.58 -5.38
CA ALA A 645 -17.94 -6.82 -5.25
C ALA A 645 -18.82 -7.95 -4.70
N ARG A 646 -19.62 -7.65 -3.65
CA ARG A 646 -20.55 -8.59 -3.03
C ARG A 646 -21.68 -8.99 -3.99
N ARG A 647 -22.31 -8.03 -4.67
CA ARG A 647 -23.32 -8.29 -5.70
C ARG A 647 -22.78 -9.18 -6.82
N LYS A 648 -21.53 -9.01 -7.23
CA LYS A 648 -20.88 -9.87 -8.22
C LYS A 648 -20.64 -11.28 -7.68
N ARG A 649 -20.42 -11.43 -6.37
CA ARG A 649 -20.31 -12.71 -5.67
C ARG A 649 -21.69 -13.35 -5.50
N ASP A 650 -22.68 -12.60 -4.98
CA ASP A 650 -24.05 -13.08 -4.74
C ASP A 650 -24.75 -13.50 -6.04
N LEU A 651 -24.57 -12.73 -7.13
CA LEU A 651 -25.04 -13.12 -8.47
C LEU A 651 -24.36 -14.40 -8.99
N ARG A 652 -23.12 -14.70 -8.59
CA ARG A 652 -22.45 -15.96 -8.90
C ARG A 652 -22.93 -17.11 -8.00
N GLU A 653 -23.49 -16.79 -6.85
CA GLU A 653 -23.84 -17.76 -5.79
C GLU A 653 -25.33 -18.05 -5.67
N ALA A 654 -26.22 -17.10 -6.01
CA ALA A 654 -27.66 -17.20 -5.78
C ALA A 654 -28.32 -18.34 -6.57
N GLY A 655 -27.93 -18.55 -7.82
CA GLY A 655 -28.55 -19.54 -8.68
C GLY A 655 -28.52 -21.01 -8.18
N LEU A 656 -27.52 -21.41 -7.40
CA LEU A 656 -27.41 -22.78 -6.90
C LEU A 656 -28.07 -23.00 -5.53
N GLN A 657 -28.31 -21.95 -4.77
CA GLN A 657 -28.95 -22.05 -3.44
C GLN A 657 -30.48 -22.20 -3.51
N GLU A 658 -31.07 -21.82 -4.62
CA GLU A 658 -32.51 -21.92 -4.87
C GLU A 658 -32.93 -23.35 -5.22
N ILE A 659 -31.96 -24.22 -5.56
CA ILE A 659 -32.22 -25.62 -5.92
C ILE A 659 -32.34 -26.47 -4.65
N ALA A 660 -33.52 -27.02 -4.40
CA ALA A 660 -33.78 -27.88 -3.25
C ALA A 660 -32.80 -29.09 -3.20
N GLY A 661 -32.07 -29.21 -2.08
CA GLY A 661 -31.10 -30.29 -1.87
C GLY A 661 -29.65 -29.95 -2.21
N ILE A 662 -29.34 -28.69 -2.63
CA ILE A 662 -27.97 -28.22 -2.80
C ILE A 662 -27.54 -27.40 -1.59
N GLY A 663 -26.92 -28.09 -0.61
CA GLY A 663 -26.28 -27.45 0.54
C GLY A 663 -24.87 -26.92 0.18
N PRO A 664 -24.22 -26.21 1.15
CA PRO A 664 -22.89 -25.58 0.95
C PRO A 664 -21.82 -26.51 0.41
N THR A 665 -21.83 -27.78 0.84
CA THR A 665 -20.84 -28.80 0.43
C THR A 665 -20.99 -29.17 -1.05
N ARG A 666 -22.22 -29.47 -1.50
CA ARG A 666 -22.51 -29.81 -2.91
C ARG A 666 -22.28 -28.62 -3.84
N LYS A 667 -22.62 -27.42 -3.41
CA LYS A 667 -22.34 -26.20 -4.12
C LYS A 667 -20.83 -26.00 -4.32
N ARG A 668 -20.04 -26.22 -3.28
CA ARG A 668 -18.57 -26.12 -3.35
C ARG A 668 -17.99 -27.17 -4.30
N ALA A 669 -18.48 -28.40 -4.29
CA ALA A 669 -18.05 -29.44 -5.21
C ALA A 669 -18.37 -29.09 -6.68
N LEU A 670 -19.56 -28.58 -6.96
CA LEU A 670 -19.96 -28.14 -8.28
C LEU A 670 -19.10 -26.97 -8.79
N LEU A 671 -18.86 -25.95 -7.97
CA LEU A 671 -18.02 -24.80 -8.32
C LEU A 671 -16.53 -25.19 -8.46
N LEU A 672 -16.03 -26.15 -7.69
CA LEU A 672 -14.67 -26.69 -7.84
C LEU A 672 -14.50 -27.43 -9.17
N HIS A 673 -15.52 -28.20 -9.57
CA HIS A 673 -15.49 -29.00 -10.80
C HIS A 673 -15.67 -28.15 -12.06
N PHE A 674 -16.66 -27.25 -12.06
CA PHE A 674 -17.04 -26.44 -13.22
C PHE A 674 -16.47 -25.03 -13.25
N GLY A 675 -15.91 -24.53 -12.16
CA GLY A 675 -15.29 -23.22 -12.04
C GLY A 675 -16.28 -22.04 -11.97
N THR A 676 -17.38 -22.05 -12.70
CA THR A 676 -18.37 -20.94 -12.71
C THR A 676 -19.82 -21.44 -12.80
N LEU A 677 -20.78 -20.62 -12.33
CA LEU A 677 -22.20 -20.90 -12.44
C LEU A 677 -22.64 -21.08 -13.91
N LYS A 678 -22.10 -20.28 -14.83
CA LYS A 678 -22.39 -20.40 -16.27
C LYS A 678 -21.93 -21.73 -16.87
N THR A 679 -20.89 -22.31 -16.36
CA THR A 679 -20.43 -23.64 -16.82
C THR A 679 -21.32 -24.74 -16.27
N ILE A 680 -21.83 -24.58 -15.03
CA ILE A 680 -22.82 -25.48 -14.42
C ILE A 680 -24.16 -25.41 -15.19
N GLU A 681 -24.60 -24.21 -15.52
CA GLU A 681 -25.80 -23.96 -16.32
C GLU A 681 -25.77 -24.66 -17.69
N ARG A 682 -24.59 -24.77 -18.31
CA ARG A 682 -24.38 -25.40 -19.63
C ARG A 682 -23.94 -26.85 -19.55
N ALA A 683 -23.77 -27.39 -18.35
CA ALA A 683 -23.28 -28.75 -18.16
C ALA A 683 -24.37 -29.75 -18.55
N SER A 684 -23.97 -30.85 -19.21
CA SER A 684 -24.85 -31.96 -19.46
C SER A 684 -25.20 -32.71 -18.18
N LEU A 685 -26.31 -33.45 -18.21
CA LEU A 685 -26.73 -34.27 -17.07
C LEU A 685 -25.67 -35.31 -16.69
N THR A 686 -24.96 -35.82 -17.68
CA THR A 686 -23.82 -36.75 -17.50
C THR A 686 -22.60 -36.10 -16.86
N ASP A 687 -22.34 -34.82 -17.15
CA ASP A 687 -21.21 -34.10 -16.55
C ASP A 687 -21.51 -33.68 -15.11
N LEU A 688 -22.75 -33.29 -14.80
CA LEU A 688 -23.21 -33.00 -13.45
C LEU A 688 -23.09 -34.23 -12.51
N MET A 689 -23.33 -35.44 -13.04
CA MET A 689 -23.20 -36.70 -12.28
C MET A 689 -21.75 -37.09 -12.01
N LYS A 690 -20.76 -36.52 -12.70
CA LYS A 690 -19.32 -36.77 -12.44
C LYS A 690 -18.81 -36.06 -11.18
N VAL A 691 -19.60 -35.12 -10.63
CA VAL A 691 -19.22 -34.37 -9.44
C VAL A 691 -19.46 -35.19 -8.18
N GLU A 692 -18.43 -35.32 -7.37
CA GLU A 692 -18.52 -36.07 -6.10
C GLU A 692 -19.62 -35.50 -5.20
N GLY A 693 -20.50 -36.37 -4.68
CA GLY A 693 -21.64 -35.99 -3.82
C GLY A 693 -22.89 -35.50 -4.58
N ILE A 694 -22.93 -35.54 -5.92
CA ILE A 694 -24.10 -35.24 -6.73
C ILE A 694 -24.74 -36.53 -7.22
N SER A 695 -25.91 -36.83 -6.71
CA SER A 695 -26.70 -38.00 -7.18
C SER A 695 -27.41 -37.69 -8.50
N ALA A 696 -27.82 -38.77 -9.24
CA ALA A 696 -28.56 -38.62 -10.47
C ALA A 696 -29.84 -37.75 -10.32
N GLU A 697 -30.50 -37.85 -9.16
CA GLU A 697 -31.69 -37.03 -8.86
C GLU A 697 -31.29 -35.55 -8.62
N THR A 698 -30.22 -35.28 -7.92
CA THR A 698 -29.71 -33.92 -7.72
C THR A 698 -29.24 -33.30 -9.04
N ALA A 699 -28.58 -34.09 -9.91
CA ALA A 699 -28.14 -33.64 -11.23
C ALA A 699 -29.36 -33.26 -12.11
N ARG A 700 -30.47 -34.05 -12.08
CA ARG A 700 -31.71 -33.73 -12.82
C ARG A 700 -32.34 -32.42 -12.30
N ARG A 701 -32.37 -32.19 -10.97
CA ARG A 701 -32.88 -30.95 -10.38
C ARG A 701 -32.03 -29.73 -10.80
N ILE A 702 -30.72 -29.86 -10.83
CA ILE A 702 -29.85 -28.80 -11.32
C ILE A 702 -30.12 -28.50 -12.79
N TYR A 703 -30.18 -29.54 -13.59
CA TYR A 703 -30.43 -29.42 -15.04
C TYR A 703 -31.80 -28.78 -15.32
N ALA A 704 -32.86 -29.26 -14.67
CA ALA A 704 -34.21 -28.73 -14.79
C ALA A 704 -34.28 -27.25 -14.36
N PHE A 705 -33.64 -26.88 -13.25
CA PHE A 705 -33.63 -25.49 -12.78
C PHE A 705 -33.08 -24.50 -13.78
N PHE A 706 -32.07 -24.89 -14.56
CA PHE A 706 -31.48 -24.00 -15.59
C PHE A 706 -32.11 -24.12 -16.99
N HIS A 707 -32.84 -25.20 -17.27
CA HIS A 707 -33.38 -25.45 -18.61
C HIS A 707 -34.91 -25.43 -18.70
N ASP A 708 -35.62 -25.71 -17.59
CA ASP A 708 -37.10 -25.75 -17.57
C ASP A 708 -37.74 -24.38 -17.21
N GLY A 709 -36.93 -23.33 -16.95
CA GLY A 709 -37.43 -21.97 -16.68
C GLY A 709 -37.65 -21.07 -17.91
N ALA A 710 -37.67 -21.62 -19.10
CA ALA A 710 -37.84 -20.87 -20.35
C ALA A 710 -39.21 -21.22 -21.05
N THR A 711 -40.29 -21.25 -20.26
CA THR A 711 -41.66 -21.18 -20.79
C THR A 711 -42.42 -20.04 -20.15
#